data_497f35d55659aa2fd73d36c1145c70d7
#
_entry.id   497f35d55659aa2fd73d36c1145c70d7
#
_cell.length_a   1.000
_cell.length_b   1.000
_cell.length_c   1.000
_cell.angle_alpha   90.00
_cell.angle_beta   90.00
_cell.angle_gamma   90.00
#
_symmetry.space_group_name_H-M   'P 1'
#
loop_
_entity.id
_entity.type
_entity.pdbx_description
1 polymer ?
#
loop_
_entity_poly.entity_id
_entity_poly.type
_entity_poly.pdbx_seq_one_letter_code
_entity_poly.pdbx_strand_id
1 'polypeptide(L)'
;MTATVATRFKKRFHGPKYLLALPAIIWYLLFFALPIAFIVFYSFGTKDSSKLLPVDFSQLSTSSYSAVFDETFFKTFRGTLRISVIATAMCVLIGLPVAYFAAFKVPEKWKAIILAAVVVPSFTSFLIRTVAWRIPLAPNGTFSKWLVEMGWIGENGIQILETSLAVQIAIVYNYLGFMILPLFVALDRIDVRMREASKDLGAGRVATFFGVTLPLAGPGIVAGVLLTFIPMCGDYVTATVLGGAKGNMIGAMIASQFSGAQNWPLGSAMAILMIGAVLLSLAAGFVVMKIVPHVASLASPAVQSVRRKMHERTLEQAKHVKPRTRAKIEILPKALGVWTALVLVFLFIPIMLVFLHSFNNGSSFTIWSGKTSTKWWGELFNGDEMIGVLVRFVAFAVIGVVGKRLIKGRDSLPKFVSSWIVVASFVVAFVLNGLMTEWYRTIFDFTGIGDAIRNSFIAAFGATVIAVIIGGMSGVALARRPGRWTTFFMATVFLILVTPEIMDAVALATWFPRIREVPLVGIIFTSGWGPFNGGINKLWVGQSLYASAVVTLIVRARLAGIDESLEEAAGDLGAPPSRAFRQITLPLIASAMVAGGLLSFALCLDNAVISTLISEAGSTTFPVALLGATRSTIKPFWGVGASLLFIVTLSALWFLAVILRRGGDSASKIAATFTGGS
;
A
#
# COMPACT_ATOMS: atom_id res chain seq x y z
N MET A 1 34.33 19.23 -39.20
CA MET A 1 34.95 18.27 -38.24
C MET A 1 34.03 17.90 -37.06
N THR A 2 32.90 18.54 -36.87
CA THR A 2 31.99 18.34 -35.69
C THR A 2 30.91 17.25 -35.87
N ALA A 3 30.54 16.90 -37.09
CA ALA A 3 29.50 15.88 -37.31
C ALA A 3 29.96 14.42 -37.18
N THR A 4 31.26 14.16 -37.31
CA THR A 4 31.83 12.80 -37.32
C THR A 4 32.08 12.26 -35.88
N VAL A 5 32.20 13.13 -34.88
CA VAL A 5 32.43 12.75 -33.48
C VAL A 5 31.11 12.31 -32.81
N ALA A 6 30.01 13.00 -33.09
CA ALA A 6 28.69 12.69 -32.57
C ALA A 6 28.16 11.30 -33.00
N THR A 7 28.51 10.89 -34.24
CA THR A 7 28.13 9.57 -34.77
C THR A 7 28.97 8.41 -34.19
N ARG A 8 30.19 8.67 -33.72
CA ARG A 8 31.05 7.63 -33.11
C ARG A 8 30.64 7.23 -31.67
N PHE A 9 30.05 8.14 -30.91
CA PHE A 9 29.58 7.84 -29.54
C PHE A 9 28.26 7.06 -29.50
N LYS A 10 27.39 7.25 -30.49
CA LYS A 10 26.12 6.48 -30.61
C LYS A 10 26.35 4.99 -30.89
N LYS A 11 27.54 4.56 -31.27
CA LYS A 11 27.88 3.19 -31.64
C LYS A 11 28.50 2.32 -30.50
N ARG A 12 28.80 2.85 -29.32
CA ARG A 12 29.62 2.15 -28.31
C ARG A 12 28.88 1.34 -27.23
N PHE A 13 27.54 1.33 -27.21
CA PHE A 13 26.79 0.45 -26.34
C PHE A 13 25.80 -0.41 -27.16
N HIS A 14 26.30 -1.48 -27.74
CA HIS A 14 25.53 -2.44 -28.55
C HIS A 14 24.86 -3.53 -27.70
N GLY A 15 24.71 -3.36 -26.38
CA GLY A 15 23.91 -4.26 -25.57
C GLY A 15 22.42 -4.07 -25.84
N PRO A 16 21.61 -5.13 -25.77
CA PRO A 16 20.17 -5.03 -25.92
C PRO A 16 19.59 -4.01 -24.91
N LYS A 17 18.63 -3.19 -25.36
CA LYS A 17 18.06 -2.10 -24.56
C LYS A 17 17.47 -2.54 -23.21
N TYR A 18 17.10 -3.81 -23.10
CA TYR A 18 16.51 -4.42 -21.91
C TYR A 18 17.54 -5.01 -20.92
N LEU A 19 18.85 -5.00 -21.25
CA LEU A 19 19.88 -5.68 -20.44
C LEU A 19 19.86 -5.22 -18.96
N LEU A 20 19.66 -3.93 -18.72
CA LEU A 20 19.58 -3.38 -17.37
C LEU A 20 18.29 -3.82 -16.63
N ALA A 21 17.22 -4.11 -17.36
CA ALA A 21 15.98 -4.64 -16.80
C ALA A 21 15.98 -6.17 -16.69
N LEU A 22 17.00 -6.85 -17.22
CA LEU A 22 17.06 -8.31 -17.26
C LEU A 22 16.88 -8.98 -15.88
N PRO A 23 17.51 -8.51 -14.80
CA PRO A 23 17.28 -9.07 -13.47
C PRO A 23 15.80 -9.00 -13.04
N ALA A 24 15.13 -7.87 -13.33
CA ALA A 24 13.72 -7.71 -13.04
C ALA A 24 12.83 -8.57 -13.94
N ILE A 25 13.16 -8.70 -15.22
CA ILE A 25 12.44 -9.56 -16.15
C ILE A 25 12.51 -11.01 -15.68
N ILE A 26 13.70 -11.49 -15.30
CA ILE A 26 13.89 -12.86 -14.77
C ILE A 26 13.11 -13.01 -13.45
N TRP A 27 13.18 -12.03 -12.55
CA TRP A 27 12.50 -12.05 -11.28
C TRP A 27 10.98 -12.17 -11.44
N TYR A 28 10.38 -11.32 -12.26
CA TYR A 28 8.94 -11.34 -12.51
C TYR A 28 8.51 -12.57 -13.31
N LEU A 29 9.35 -13.08 -14.20
CA LEU A 29 9.06 -14.32 -14.92
C LEU A 29 9.02 -15.51 -13.95
N LEU A 30 10.04 -15.65 -13.08
CA LEU A 30 10.18 -16.81 -12.18
C LEU A 30 9.18 -16.78 -11.02
N PHE A 31 8.89 -15.61 -10.46
CA PHE A 31 8.13 -15.50 -9.21
C PHE A 31 6.75 -14.86 -9.37
N PHE A 32 6.39 -14.41 -10.56
CA PHE A 32 5.04 -13.91 -10.86
C PHE A 32 4.43 -14.64 -12.05
N ALA A 33 4.99 -14.53 -13.24
CA ALA A 33 4.36 -15.05 -14.46
C ALA A 33 4.25 -16.58 -14.46
N LEU A 34 5.32 -17.31 -14.11
CA LEU A 34 5.30 -18.77 -14.03
C LEU A 34 4.34 -19.26 -12.93
N PRO A 35 4.38 -18.77 -11.67
CA PRO A 35 3.41 -19.18 -10.66
C PRO A 35 1.97 -18.94 -11.07
N ILE A 36 1.64 -17.79 -11.66
CA ILE A 36 0.29 -17.52 -12.19
C ILE A 36 -0.08 -18.51 -13.32
N ALA A 37 0.84 -18.80 -14.22
CA ALA A 37 0.60 -19.81 -15.27
C ALA A 37 0.31 -21.21 -14.67
N PHE A 38 0.97 -21.57 -13.57
CA PHE A 38 0.66 -22.82 -12.85
C PHE A 38 -0.73 -22.80 -12.22
N ILE A 39 -1.18 -21.67 -11.65
CA ILE A 39 -2.57 -21.54 -11.16
C ILE A 39 -3.56 -21.77 -12.30
N VAL A 40 -3.30 -21.20 -13.50
CA VAL A 40 -4.13 -21.46 -14.66
C VAL A 40 -4.13 -22.97 -15.02
N PHE A 41 -2.97 -23.61 -14.96
CA PHE A 41 -2.87 -25.04 -15.24
C PHE A 41 -3.59 -25.90 -14.18
N TYR A 42 -3.42 -25.59 -12.89
CA TYR A 42 -4.09 -26.31 -11.80
C TYR A 42 -5.62 -26.24 -11.87
N SER A 43 -6.18 -25.15 -12.40
CA SER A 43 -7.63 -24.99 -12.51
C SER A 43 -8.31 -26.03 -13.42
N PHE A 44 -7.54 -26.66 -14.31
CA PHE A 44 -8.02 -27.73 -15.17
C PHE A 44 -7.73 -29.14 -14.63
N GLY A 45 -7.06 -29.26 -13.48
CA GLY A 45 -6.85 -30.55 -12.82
C GLY A 45 -8.07 -30.98 -12.00
N THR A 46 -7.99 -32.21 -11.47
CA THR A 46 -8.95 -32.76 -10.53
C THR A 46 -8.31 -32.90 -9.14
N LYS A 47 -9.13 -32.84 -8.07
CA LYS A 47 -8.61 -33.00 -6.70
C LYS A 47 -8.15 -34.44 -6.47
N ASP A 48 -6.91 -34.61 -6.00
CA ASP A 48 -6.37 -35.88 -5.54
C ASP A 48 -5.65 -35.69 -4.19
N SER A 49 -6.30 -36.06 -3.12
CA SER A 49 -5.77 -35.91 -1.75
C SER A 49 -4.68 -36.93 -1.41
N SER A 50 -4.39 -37.91 -2.27
CA SER A 50 -3.34 -38.92 -2.05
C SER A 50 -1.96 -38.40 -2.44
N LYS A 51 -1.89 -37.34 -3.26
CA LYS A 51 -0.66 -36.76 -3.75
C LYS A 51 -0.16 -35.63 -2.83
N LEU A 52 1.14 -35.43 -2.77
CA LEU A 52 1.78 -34.30 -2.06
C LEU A 52 1.26 -32.96 -2.58
N LEU A 53 1.06 -32.85 -3.91
CA LEU A 53 0.33 -31.78 -4.55
C LEU A 53 -1.06 -32.32 -4.85
N PRO A 54 -2.14 -31.82 -4.22
CA PRO A 54 -3.46 -32.41 -4.27
C PRO A 54 -4.18 -32.12 -5.61
N VAL A 55 -3.47 -32.34 -6.73
CA VAL A 55 -3.96 -32.16 -8.11
C VAL A 55 -3.56 -33.34 -8.97
N ASP A 56 -4.53 -33.91 -9.66
CA ASP A 56 -4.32 -34.90 -10.68
C ASP A 56 -4.55 -34.30 -12.08
N PHE A 57 -3.64 -34.58 -12.99
CA PHE A 57 -3.67 -34.15 -14.39
C PHE A 57 -3.90 -35.28 -15.36
N SER A 58 -4.17 -36.50 -14.90
CA SER A 58 -4.46 -37.64 -15.76
C SER A 58 -5.70 -37.38 -16.63
N GLN A 59 -6.63 -36.57 -16.12
CA GLN A 59 -7.81 -36.10 -16.84
C GLN A 59 -7.98 -34.60 -16.66
N LEU A 60 -7.81 -33.84 -17.72
CA LEU A 60 -8.12 -32.41 -17.69
C LEU A 60 -9.64 -32.20 -17.63
N SER A 61 -10.11 -31.40 -16.67
CA SER A 61 -11.52 -31.21 -16.43
C SER A 61 -11.83 -29.72 -16.20
N THR A 62 -13.00 -29.30 -16.65
CA THR A 62 -13.57 -27.98 -16.35
C THR A 62 -14.55 -28.02 -15.16
N SER A 63 -14.64 -29.15 -14.44
CA SER A 63 -15.56 -29.35 -13.32
C SER A 63 -15.34 -28.34 -12.19
N SER A 64 -14.10 -27.90 -11.96
CA SER A 64 -13.78 -26.85 -11.00
C SER A 64 -14.43 -25.51 -11.35
N TYR A 65 -14.53 -25.16 -12.63
CA TYR A 65 -15.21 -23.95 -13.09
C TYR A 65 -16.73 -24.04 -12.91
N SER A 66 -17.35 -25.19 -13.22
CA SER A 66 -18.78 -25.37 -12.97
C SER A 66 -19.12 -25.30 -11.48
N ALA A 67 -18.28 -25.87 -10.61
CA ALA A 67 -18.45 -25.82 -9.16
C ALA A 67 -18.38 -24.39 -8.58
N VAL A 68 -17.67 -23.45 -9.22
CA VAL A 68 -17.68 -22.05 -8.80
C VAL A 68 -19.04 -21.37 -9.00
N PHE A 69 -19.86 -21.86 -9.93
CA PHE A 69 -21.21 -21.36 -10.17
C PHE A 69 -22.26 -21.99 -9.25
N ASP A 70 -21.87 -22.91 -8.35
CA ASP A 70 -22.75 -23.36 -7.28
C ASP A 70 -23.24 -22.20 -6.41
N GLU A 71 -24.44 -22.30 -5.90
CA GLU A 71 -25.14 -21.21 -5.20
C GLU A 71 -24.27 -20.54 -4.10
N THR A 72 -23.56 -21.35 -3.32
CA THR A 72 -22.73 -20.85 -2.19
C THR A 72 -21.55 -19.99 -2.67
N PHE A 73 -20.81 -20.46 -3.67
CA PHE A 73 -19.64 -19.74 -4.20
C PHE A 73 -20.07 -18.50 -4.99
N PHE A 74 -21.09 -18.64 -5.84
CA PHE A 74 -21.60 -17.52 -6.60
C PHE A 74 -22.18 -16.41 -5.71
N LYS A 75 -22.90 -16.78 -4.64
CA LYS A 75 -23.42 -15.83 -3.65
C LYS A 75 -22.29 -15.03 -2.98
N THR A 76 -21.21 -15.70 -2.57
CA THR A 76 -20.04 -15.03 -1.98
C THR A 76 -19.32 -14.15 -2.98
N PHE A 77 -19.17 -14.62 -4.21
CA PHE A 77 -18.58 -13.85 -5.30
C PHE A 77 -19.34 -12.55 -5.59
N ARG A 78 -20.67 -12.64 -5.77
CA ARG A 78 -21.55 -11.49 -5.92
C ARG A 78 -21.52 -10.58 -4.69
N GLY A 79 -21.46 -11.15 -3.49
CA GLY A 79 -21.31 -10.43 -2.23
C GLY A 79 -20.03 -9.60 -2.19
N THR A 80 -18.90 -10.19 -2.59
CA THR A 80 -17.61 -9.52 -2.66
C THR A 80 -17.62 -8.33 -3.63
N LEU A 81 -18.13 -8.53 -4.85
CA LEU A 81 -18.25 -7.44 -5.82
C LEU A 81 -19.15 -6.31 -5.32
N ARG A 82 -20.28 -6.65 -4.70
CA ARG A 82 -21.18 -5.65 -4.10
C ARG A 82 -20.49 -4.86 -3.01
N ILE A 83 -19.77 -5.51 -2.06
CA ILE A 83 -19.05 -4.86 -0.98
C ILE A 83 -17.99 -3.94 -1.58
N SER A 84 -17.18 -4.41 -2.53
CA SER A 84 -16.09 -3.64 -3.12
C SER A 84 -16.58 -2.42 -3.91
N VAL A 85 -17.67 -2.57 -4.70
CA VAL A 85 -18.27 -1.44 -5.44
C VAL A 85 -18.82 -0.39 -4.48
N ILE A 86 -19.58 -0.80 -3.46
CA ILE A 86 -20.15 0.13 -2.47
C ILE A 86 -19.03 0.80 -1.67
N ALA A 87 -18.02 0.05 -1.23
CA ALA A 87 -16.88 0.61 -0.50
C ALA A 87 -16.11 1.63 -1.33
N THR A 88 -15.83 1.31 -2.61
CA THR A 88 -15.16 2.25 -3.53
C THR A 88 -15.98 3.52 -3.72
N ALA A 89 -17.30 3.40 -3.94
CA ALA A 89 -18.19 4.55 -4.04
C ALA A 89 -18.19 5.40 -2.75
N MET A 90 -18.23 4.76 -1.58
CA MET A 90 -18.12 5.45 -0.29
C MET A 90 -16.77 6.15 -0.13
N CYS A 91 -15.66 5.51 -0.52
CA CYS A 91 -14.33 6.13 -0.48
C CYS A 91 -14.26 7.38 -1.39
N VAL A 92 -14.86 7.34 -2.59
CA VAL A 92 -14.97 8.53 -3.45
C VAL A 92 -15.82 9.61 -2.78
N LEU A 93 -17.00 9.27 -2.28
CA LEU A 93 -17.94 10.23 -1.67
C LEU A 93 -17.36 10.90 -0.42
N ILE A 94 -16.69 10.12 0.43
CA ILE A 94 -16.06 10.62 1.66
C ILE A 94 -14.75 11.35 1.36
N GLY A 95 -13.94 10.81 0.45
CA GLY A 95 -12.59 11.30 0.16
C GLY A 95 -12.57 12.55 -0.72
N LEU A 96 -13.50 12.69 -1.67
CA LEU A 96 -13.54 13.82 -2.60
C LEU A 96 -13.70 15.18 -1.89
N PRO A 97 -14.59 15.37 -0.89
CA PRO A 97 -14.64 16.61 -0.12
C PRO A 97 -13.35 16.91 0.64
N VAL A 98 -12.68 15.89 1.21
CA VAL A 98 -11.39 16.04 1.91
C VAL A 98 -10.31 16.49 0.94
N ALA A 99 -10.17 15.81 -0.21
CA ALA A 99 -9.22 16.15 -1.25
C ALA A 99 -9.48 17.56 -1.82
N TYR A 100 -10.74 17.91 -2.04
CA TYR A 100 -11.14 19.25 -2.50
C TYR A 100 -10.80 20.34 -1.48
N PHE A 101 -11.05 20.09 -0.19
CA PHE A 101 -10.70 21.02 0.88
C PHE A 101 -9.19 21.24 0.93
N ALA A 102 -8.42 20.15 0.94
CA ALA A 102 -6.96 20.19 0.99
C ALA A 102 -6.36 20.92 -0.24
N ALA A 103 -6.88 20.68 -1.45
CA ALA A 103 -6.36 21.29 -2.67
C ALA A 103 -6.68 22.79 -2.80
N PHE A 104 -7.92 23.21 -2.43
CA PHE A 104 -8.39 24.55 -2.80
C PHE A 104 -8.69 25.49 -1.63
N LYS A 105 -8.76 24.98 -0.39
CA LYS A 105 -9.18 25.78 0.77
C LYS A 105 -8.12 25.88 1.85
N VAL A 106 -7.11 25.03 1.79
CA VAL A 106 -6.03 24.98 2.77
C VAL A 106 -4.83 25.77 2.26
N PRO A 107 -4.23 26.65 3.07
CA PRO A 107 -2.96 27.32 2.73
C PRO A 107 -1.84 26.30 2.51
N GLU A 108 -0.90 26.58 1.60
CA GLU A 108 0.17 25.68 1.18
C GLU A 108 0.94 25.04 2.36
N LYS A 109 1.23 25.84 3.38
CA LYS A 109 1.92 25.40 4.62
C LYS A 109 1.21 24.28 5.38
N TRP A 110 -0.13 24.19 5.28
CA TRP A 110 -0.93 23.19 6.00
C TRP A 110 -1.31 21.99 5.13
N LYS A 111 -1.23 22.11 3.80
CA LYS A 111 -1.52 20.99 2.88
C LYS A 111 -0.71 19.75 3.23
N ALA A 112 0.60 19.90 3.43
CA ALA A 112 1.50 18.81 3.80
C ALA A 112 1.09 18.11 5.10
N ILE A 113 0.60 18.88 6.09
CA ILE A 113 0.16 18.33 7.38
C ILE A 113 -1.13 17.51 7.23
N ILE A 114 -2.12 18.03 6.50
CA ILE A 114 -3.37 17.29 6.24
C ILE A 114 -3.08 16.01 5.46
N LEU A 115 -2.24 16.09 4.42
CA LEU A 115 -1.86 14.91 3.65
C LEU A 115 -1.10 13.89 4.49
N ALA A 116 -0.17 14.34 5.31
CA ALA A 116 0.52 13.46 6.25
C ALA A 116 -0.46 12.81 7.24
N ALA A 117 -1.44 13.56 7.75
CA ALA A 117 -2.48 13.01 8.64
C ALA A 117 -3.38 11.98 7.95
N VAL A 118 -3.62 12.08 6.64
CA VAL A 118 -4.34 11.05 5.86
C VAL A 118 -3.46 9.83 5.60
N VAL A 119 -2.18 10.07 5.28
CA VAL A 119 -1.21 9.03 4.89
C VAL A 119 -0.79 8.17 6.07
N VAL A 120 -0.51 8.78 7.22
CA VAL A 120 0.00 8.10 8.42
C VAL A 120 -0.86 6.91 8.85
N PRO A 121 -2.19 7.03 9.01
CA PRO A 121 -3.03 5.87 9.29
C PRO A 121 -3.00 4.80 8.20
N SER A 122 -2.90 5.20 6.93
CA SER A 122 -2.91 4.27 5.78
C SER A 122 -1.65 3.42 5.69
N PHE A 123 -0.54 3.89 6.27
CA PHE A 123 0.74 3.17 6.33
C PHE A 123 0.98 2.44 7.66
N THR A 124 0.00 2.44 8.57
CA THR A 124 0.02 1.50 9.70
C THR A 124 -0.43 0.13 9.23
N SER A 125 -0.04 -0.89 9.99
CA SER A 125 -0.41 -2.28 9.70
C SER A 125 -1.89 -2.43 9.33
N PHE A 126 -2.13 -2.98 8.13
CA PHE A 126 -3.46 -3.27 7.62
C PHE A 126 -4.22 -4.20 8.56
N LEU A 127 -3.53 -5.25 9.04
CA LEU A 127 -4.11 -6.21 9.98
C LEU A 127 -4.42 -5.55 11.31
N ILE A 128 -3.50 -4.76 11.86
CA ILE A 128 -3.70 -4.06 13.14
C ILE A 128 -4.91 -3.13 13.04
N ARG A 129 -5.01 -2.37 11.96
CA ARG A 129 -6.16 -1.50 11.68
C ARG A 129 -7.47 -2.27 11.61
N THR A 130 -7.45 -3.43 10.99
CA THR A 130 -8.63 -4.29 10.87
C THR A 130 -9.02 -4.88 12.22
N VAL A 131 -8.06 -5.42 12.99
CA VAL A 131 -8.29 -5.97 14.34
C VAL A 131 -8.77 -4.88 15.30
N ALA A 132 -8.30 -3.65 15.15
CA ALA A 132 -8.72 -2.51 15.96
C ALA A 132 -10.24 -2.28 15.93
N TRP A 133 -10.91 -2.57 14.83
CA TRP A 133 -12.36 -2.46 14.70
C TRP A 133 -13.13 -3.45 15.59
N ARG A 134 -12.49 -4.52 16.06
CA ARG A 134 -13.12 -5.43 17.04
C ARG A 134 -13.38 -4.73 18.38
N ILE A 135 -12.59 -3.70 18.74
CA ILE A 135 -12.77 -2.96 19.99
C ILE A 135 -14.12 -2.21 20.01
N PRO A 136 -14.39 -1.29 19.07
CA PRO A 136 -15.66 -0.55 19.08
C PRO A 136 -16.86 -1.38 18.61
N LEU A 137 -16.67 -2.46 17.84
CA LEU A 137 -17.77 -3.28 17.33
C LEU A 137 -18.10 -4.50 18.20
N ALA A 138 -17.34 -4.78 19.27
CA ALA A 138 -17.61 -5.92 20.15
C ALA A 138 -18.94 -5.73 20.91
N PRO A 139 -19.86 -6.72 20.88
CA PRO A 139 -21.16 -6.63 21.55
C PRO A 139 -21.03 -6.29 23.03
N ASN A 140 -20.08 -6.95 23.72
CA ASN A 140 -19.78 -6.76 25.13
C ASN A 140 -18.63 -5.77 25.40
N GLY A 141 -18.19 -5.02 24.38
CA GLY A 141 -17.10 -4.06 24.48
C GLY A 141 -17.49 -2.84 25.29
N THR A 142 -16.48 -2.10 25.76
CA THR A 142 -16.69 -0.87 26.57
C THR A 142 -17.56 0.15 25.84
N PHE A 143 -17.34 0.35 24.52
CA PHE A 143 -18.12 1.28 23.73
C PHE A 143 -19.58 0.84 23.57
N SER A 144 -19.82 -0.46 23.37
CA SER A 144 -21.16 -1.01 23.28
C SER A 144 -21.94 -0.84 24.59
N LYS A 145 -21.29 -1.13 25.73
CA LYS A 145 -21.90 -0.93 27.07
C LYS A 145 -22.26 0.53 27.32
N TRP A 146 -21.39 1.45 26.96
CA TRP A 146 -21.65 2.88 27.08
C TRP A 146 -22.87 3.36 26.27
N LEU A 147 -23.06 2.80 25.04
CA LEU A 147 -24.25 3.10 24.23
C LEU A 147 -25.53 2.51 24.83
N VAL A 148 -25.44 1.32 25.43
CA VAL A 148 -26.57 0.68 26.16
C VAL A 148 -26.95 1.54 27.37
N GLU A 149 -25.99 1.96 28.18
CA GLU A 149 -26.18 2.81 29.35
C GLU A 149 -26.82 4.18 29.01
N MET A 150 -26.49 4.72 27.82
CA MET A 150 -27.12 5.93 27.31
C MET A 150 -28.54 5.69 26.73
N GLY A 151 -28.98 4.45 26.62
CA GLY A 151 -30.26 4.10 26.03
C GLY A 151 -30.35 4.24 24.51
N TRP A 152 -29.21 4.36 23.82
CA TRP A 152 -29.16 4.53 22.37
C TRP A 152 -29.31 3.22 21.61
N ILE A 153 -28.97 2.11 22.24
CA ILE A 153 -29.11 0.76 21.68
C ILE A 153 -29.68 -0.20 22.75
N GLY A 154 -30.26 -1.32 22.30
CA GLY A 154 -30.80 -2.33 23.19
C GLY A 154 -29.74 -3.07 24.02
N GLU A 155 -30.18 -3.81 25.05
CA GLU A 155 -29.33 -4.52 26.01
C GLU A 155 -28.35 -5.52 25.38
N ASN A 156 -28.67 -6.03 24.18
CA ASN A 156 -27.79 -6.94 23.44
C ASN A 156 -26.51 -6.26 22.87
N GLY A 157 -26.38 -4.93 23.02
CA GLY A 157 -25.24 -4.19 22.53
C GLY A 157 -25.16 -4.11 20.99
N ILE A 158 -23.97 -3.77 20.47
CA ILE A 158 -23.71 -3.64 19.03
C ILE A 158 -23.68 -5.03 18.38
N GLN A 159 -24.59 -5.32 17.46
CA GLN A 159 -24.70 -6.61 16.75
C GLN A 159 -24.19 -6.51 15.30
N ILE A 160 -23.06 -5.81 15.11
CA ILE A 160 -22.48 -5.55 13.75
C ILE A 160 -21.31 -6.51 13.48
N LEU A 161 -20.55 -6.92 14.50
CA LEU A 161 -19.42 -7.83 14.33
C LEU A 161 -19.88 -9.14 13.68
N GLU A 162 -19.02 -9.74 12.86
CA GLU A 162 -19.28 -10.97 12.09
C GLU A 162 -20.37 -10.82 11.01
N THR A 163 -20.55 -9.59 10.53
CA THR A 163 -21.49 -9.28 9.43
C THR A 163 -20.80 -8.61 8.25
N SER A 164 -21.50 -8.58 7.11
CA SER A 164 -21.04 -7.83 5.94
C SER A 164 -20.92 -6.31 6.20
N LEU A 165 -21.65 -5.78 7.18
CA LEU A 165 -21.57 -4.36 7.54
C LEU A 165 -20.26 -4.04 8.27
N ALA A 166 -19.79 -4.92 9.19
CA ALA A 166 -18.48 -4.77 9.83
C ALA A 166 -17.36 -4.76 8.78
N VAL A 167 -17.43 -5.70 7.83
CA VAL A 167 -16.49 -5.77 6.71
C VAL A 167 -16.54 -4.50 5.87
N GLN A 168 -17.75 -4.01 5.55
CA GLN A 168 -17.93 -2.78 4.76
C GLN A 168 -17.30 -1.55 5.42
N ILE A 169 -17.51 -1.36 6.73
CA ILE A 169 -16.94 -0.24 7.50
C ILE A 169 -15.40 -0.33 7.51
N ALA A 170 -14.85 -1.50 7.80
CA ALA A 170 -13.41 -1.68 7.89
C ALA A 170 -12.71 -1.56 6.52
N ILE A 171 -13.32 -2.05 5.44
CA ILE A 171 -12.80 -1.88 4.08
C ILE A 171 -12.76 -0.39 3.70
N VAL A 172 -13.84 0.36 3.92
CA VAL A 172 -13.85 1.81 3.66
C VAL A 172 -12.73 2.49 4.46
N TYR A 173 -12.62 2.18 5.75
CA TYR A 173 -11.57 2.71 6.61
C TYR A 173 -10.15 2.39 6.09
N ASN A 174 -9.89 1.15 5.73
CA ASN A 174 -8.58 0.69 5.30
C ASN A 174 -8.11 1.33 3.99
N TYR A 175 -9.04 1.60 3.07
CA TYR A 175 -8.71 2.07 1.72
C TYR A 175 -8.98 3.56 1.47
N LEU A 176 -9.62 4.26 2.42
CA LEU A 176 -10.00 5.68 2.27
C LEU A 176 -8.79 6.59 2.02
N GLY A 177 -7.68 6.39 2.71
CA GLY A 177 -6.46 7.16 2.50
C GLY A 177 -5.87 6.99 1.10
N PHE A 178 -5.90 5.76 0.57
CA PHE A 178 -5.44 5.46 -0.79
C PHE A 178 -6.34 6.08 -1.87
N MET A 179 -7.60 6.36 -1.56
CA MET A 179 -8.51 7.11 -2.45
C MET A 179 -8.24 8.61 -2.38
N ILE A 180 -8.04 9.19 -1.19
CA ILE A 180 -7.86 10.64 -1.00
C ILE A 180 -6.61 11.15 -1.73
N LEU A 181 -5.51 10.40 -1.72
CA LEU A 181 -4.24 10.83 -2.31
C LEU A 181 -4.31 11.12 -3.82
N PRO A 182 -4.75 10.18 -4.68
CA PRO A 182 -4.89 10.45 -6.12
C PRO A 182 -5.88 11.56 -6.41
N LEU A 183 -6.99 11.63 -5.65
CA LEU A 183 -7.97 12.71 -5.77
C LEU A 183 -7.34 14.07 -5.47
N PHE A 184 -6.54 14.17 -4.40
CA PHE A 184 -5.83 15.39 -4.06
C PHE A 184 -4.84 15.79 -5.15
N VAL A 185 -3.99 14.87 -5.61
CA VAL A 185 -2.98 15.15 -6.65
C VAL A 185 -3.63 15.65 -7.94
N ALA A 186 -4.75 15.05 -8.34
CA ALA A 186 -5.48 15.49 -9.53
C ALA A 186 -6.11 16.88 -9.36
N LEU A 187 -6.71 17.14 -8.19
CA LEU A 187 -7.35 18.43 -7.90
C LEU A 187 -6.32 19.55 -7.72
N ASP A 188 -5.19 19.29 -7.09
CA ASP A 188 -4.13 20.28 -6.84
C ASP A 188 -3.42 20.72 -8.14
N ARG A 189 -3.44 19.88 -9.18
CA ARG A 189 -2.92 20.20 -10.54
C ARG A 189 -3.86 21.06 -11.37
N ILE A 190 -5.11 21.26 -10.97
CA ILE A 190 -6.08 22.06 -11.72
C ILE A 190 -5.72 23.54 -11.57
N ASP A 191 -5.46 24.21 -12.69
CA ASP A 191 -5.21 25.66 -12.70
C ASP A 191 -6.46 26.40 -12.15
N VAL A 192 -6.22 27.22 -11.12
CA VAL A 192 -7.27 28.03 -10.47
C VAL A 192 -7.95 28.93 -11.48
N ARG A 193 -7.23 29.43 -12.51
CA ARG A 193 -7.76 30.27 -13.59
C ARG A 193 -8.91 29.61 -14.35
N MET A 194 -8.86 28.30 -14.57
CA MET A 194 -9.95 27.56 -15.23
C MET A 194 -11.27 27.67 -14.45
N ARG A 195 -11.18 27.65 -13.13
CA ARG A 195 -12.34 27.76 -12.23
C ARG A 195 -12.84 29.20 -12.12
N GLU A 196 -11.93 30.17 -12.15
CA GLU A 196 -12.23 31.60 -12.17
C GLU A 196 -12.93 31.97 -13.49
N ALA A 197 -12.39 31.58 -14.62
CA ALA A 197 -13.01 31.79 -15.93
C ALA A 197 -14.44 31.22 -16.01
N SER A 198 -14.67 30.02 -15.43
CA SER A 198 -16.03 29.46 -15.35
C SER A 198 -16.98 30.35 -14.55
N LYS A 199 -16.51 30.98 -13.46
CA LYS A 199 -17.32 31.90 -12.65
C LYS A 199 -17.54 33.22 -13.35
N ASP A 200 -16.52 33.74 -14.04
CA ASP A 200 -16.62 34.99 -14.82
C ASP A 200 -17.63 34.85 -15.97
N LEU A 201 -17.78 33.64 -16.51
CA LEU A 201 -18.84 33.26 -17.45
C LEU A 201 -20.21 33.06 -16.78
N GLY A 202 -20.37 33.40 -15.49
CA GLY A 202 -21.63 33.35 -14.76
C GLY A 202 -21.98 31.98 -14.15
N ALA A 203 -21.04 30.99 -14.17
CA ALA A 203 -21.30 29.70 -13.55
C ALA A 203 -21.25 29.79 -12.03
N GLY A 204 -22.31 29.33 -11.35
CA GLY A 204 -22.33 29.19 -9.90
C GLY A 204 -21.33 28.13 -9.41
N ARG A 205 -21.09 28.09 -8.09
CA ARG A 205 -20.14 27.15 -7.44
C ARG A 205 -20.37 25.69 -7.81
N VAL A 206 -21.64 25.24 -7.82
CA VAL A 206 -22.03 23.86 -8.17
C VAL A 206 -21.79 23.58 -9.65
N ALA A 207 -22.14 24.51 -10.52
CA ALA A 207 -21.93 24.38 -11.96
C ALA A 207 -20.42 24.34 -12.31
N THR A 208 -19.60 25.15 -11.66
CA THR A 208 -18.14 25.11 -11.80
C THR A 208 -17.56 23.79 -11.29
N PHE A 209 -18.10 23.23 -10.20
CA PHE A 209 -17.63 21.95 -9.69
C PHE A 209 -17.92 20.81 -10.67
N PHE A 210 -19.17 20.65 -11.11
CA PHE A 210 -19.56 19.55 -12.01
C PHE A 210 -19.12 19.77 -13.46
N GLY A 211 -19.04 21.02 -13.92
CA GLY A 211 -18.68 21.33 -15.31
C GLY A 211 -17.17 21.48 -15.59
N VAL A 212 -16.38 21.80 -14.56
CA VAL A 212 -14.94 22.04 -14.72
C VAL A 212 -14.12 21.18 -13.77
N THR A 213 -14.35 21.27 -12.47
CA THR A 213 -13.47 20.65 -11.47
C THR A 213 -13.53 19.13 -11.53
N LEU A 214 -14.73 18.56 -11.52
CA LEU A 214 -14.93 17.11 -11.49
C LEU A 214 -14.45 16.42 -12.79
N PRO A 215 -14.73 16.91 -13.98
CA PRO A 215 -14.19 16.34 -15.22
C PRO A 215 -12.65 16.39 -15.30
N LEU A 216 -12.04 17.51 -14.88
CA LEU A 216 -10.58 17.64 -14.84
C LEU A 216 -9.93 16.75 -13.77
N ALA A 217 -10.62 16.45 -12.68
CA ALA A 217 -10.19 15.48 -11.67
C ALA A 217 -10.41 14.03 -12.11
N GLY A 218 -11.08 13.76 -13.22
CA GLY A 218 -11.42 12.43 -13.74
C GLY A 218 -10.26 11.44 -13.70
N PRO A 219 -9.07 11.75 -14.23
CA PRO A 219 -7.91 10.85 -14.17
C PRO A 219 -7.53 10.44 -12.74
N GLY A 220 -7.63 11.37 -11.77
CA GLY A 220 -7.36 11.06 -10.37
C GLY A 220 -8.44 10.18 -9.73
N ILE A 221 -9.71 10.39 -10.10
CA ILE A 221 -10.81 9.52 -9.66
C ILE A 221 -10.57 8.10 -10.17
N VAL A 222 -10.22 7.94 -11.44
CA VAL A 222 -9.89 6.63 -12.03
C VAL A 222 -8.74 5.98 -11.30
N ALA A 223 -7.64 6.70 -11.10
CA ALA A 223 -6.46 6.19 -10.40
C ALA A 223 -6.83 5.75 -8.96
N GLY A 224 -7.61 6.55 -8.23
CA GLY A 224 -8.09 6.21 -6.90
C GLY A 224 -8.98 4.97 -6.89
N VAL A 225 -9.93 4.87 -7.85
CA VAL A 225 -10.79 3.69 -8.01
C VAL A 225 -9.96 2.44 -8.27
N LEU A 226 -9.02 2.48 -9.20
CA LEU A 226 -8.14 1.35 -9.49
C LEU A 226 -7.34 0.92 -8.26
N LEU A 227 -6.74 1.88 -7.56
CA LEU A 227 -5.90 1.65 -6.39
C LEU A 227 -6.68 1.09 -5.18
N THR A 228 -7.99 1.32 -5.11
CA THR A 228 -8.82 0.85 -3.99
C THR A 228 -9.68 -0.35 -4.35
N PHE A 229 -10.37 -0.35 -5.49
CA PHE A 229 -11.31 -1.40 -5.88
C PHE A 229 -10.65 -2.76 -6.04
N ILE A 230 -9.47 -2.79 -6.70
CA ILE A 230 -8.79 -4.05 -7.01
C ILE A 230 -8.37 -4.78 -5.73
N PRO A 231 -7.62 -4.15 -4.78
CA PRO A 231 -7.26 -4.82 -3.55
C PRO A 231 -8.47 -5.17 -2.67
N MET A 232 -9.54 -4.35 -2.68
CA MET A 232 -10.78 -4.65 -1.95
C MET A 232 -11.42 -5.96 -2.41
N CYS A 233 -11.41 -6.26 -3.71
CA CYS A 233 -11.95 -7.52 -4.22
C CYS A 233 -11.19 -8.74 -3.68
N GLY A 234 -9.88 -8.62 -3.46
CA GLY A 234 -9.01 -9.66 -2.92
C GLY A 234 -8.86 -9.66 -1.39
N ASP A 235 -9.58 -8.81 -0.69
CA ASP A 235 -9.39 -8.65 0.75
C ASP A 235 -9.77 -9.92 1.52
N TYR A 236 -8.72 -10.65 1.90
CA TYR A 236 -8.79 -11.86 2.71
C TYR A 236 -8.83 -11.53 4.19
N VAL A 237 -8.05 -10.53 4.63
CA VAL A 237 -7.81 -10.24 6.04
C VAL A 237 -9.06 -9.68 6.71
N THR A 238 -9.70 -8.67 6.11
CA THR A 238 -10.89 -8.03 6.68
C THR A 238 -12.04 -9.01 6.80
N ALA A 239 -12.24 -9.86 5.78
CA ALA A 239 -13.27 -10.90 5.81
C ALA A 239 -13.00 -11.93 6.93
N THR A 240 -11.75 -12.37 7.09
CA THR A 240 -11.38 -13.38 8.10
C THR A 240 -11.51 -12.83 9.52
N VAL A 241 -11.14 -11.55 9.75
CA VAL A 241 -11.11 -10.93 11.09
C VAL A 241 -12.48 -10.46 11.57
N LEU A 242 -13.30 -9.90 10.67
CA LEU A 242 -14.55 -9.20 11.02
C LEU A 242 -15.80 -9.80 10.39
N GLY A 243 -15.65 -10.60 9.33
CA GLY A 243 -16.78 -11.02 8.50
C GLY A 243 -17.56 -12.19 9.05
N GLY A 244 -16.92 -13.12 9.74
CA GLY A 244 -17.55 -14.38 10.13
C GLY A 244 -18.23 -15.09 8.95
N ALA A 245 -19.27 -15.86 9.21
CA ALA A 245 -20.00 -16.58 8.16
C ALA A 245 -20.82 -15.66 7.24
N LYS A 246 -21.35 -14.55 7.78
CA LYS A 246 -22.23 -13.61 7.03
C LYS A 246 -21.47 -12.56 6.23
N GLY A 247 -20.23 -12.26 6.58
CA GLY A 247 -19.38 -11.27 5.93
C GLY A 247 -18.22 -11.89 5.15
N ASN A 248 -18.31 -13.18 4.79
CA ASN A 248 -17.25 -13.85 4.04
C ASN A 248 -17.08 -13.25 2.63
N MET A 249 -15.84 -13.21 2.18
CA MET A 249 -15.45 -12.72 0.85
C MET A 249 -14.71 -13.79 0.07
N ILE A 250 -14.67 -13.63 -1.25
CA ILE A 250 -14.09 -14.63 -2.15
C ILE A 250 -12.59 -14.85 -1.86
N GLY A 251 -11.84 -13.82 -1.42
CA GLY A 251 -10.44 -13.94 -1.03
C GLY A 251 -10.23 -14.94 0.12
N ALA A 252 -11.09 -14.89 1.15
CA ALA A 252 -11.03 -15.81 2.27
C ALA A 252 -11.45 -17.25 1.85
N MET A 253 -12.40 -17.37 0.93
CA MET A 253 -12.79 -18.67 0.38
C MET A 253 -11.65 -19.29 -0.46
N ILE A 254 -11.00 -18.50 -1.31
CA ILE A 254 -9.83 -18.96 -2.07
C ILE A 254 -8.76 -19.47 -1.12
N ALA A 255 -8.37 -18.67 -0.10
CA ALA A 255 -7.39 -19.08 0.89
C ALA A 255 -7.75 -20.41 1.57
N SER A 256 -9.02 -20.61 1.90
CA SER A 256 -9.50 -21.83 2.55
C SER A 256 -9.38 -23.07 1.65
N GLN A 257 -9.52 -22.94 0.32
CA GLN A 257 -9.35 -24.05 -0.61
C GLN A 257 -7.90 -24.54 -0.66
N PHE A 258 -6.92 -23.64 -0.47
CA PHE A 258 -5.50 -24.03 -0.48
C PHE A 258 -5.01 -24.50 0.88
N SER A 259 -5.42 -23.86 1.99
CA SER A 259 -4.92 -24.14 3.32
C SER A 259 -5.70 -25.20 4.07
N GLY A 260 -7.04 -25.21 3.97
CA GLY A 260 -7.92 -26.08 4.73
C GLY A 260 -8.49 -27.24 3.95
N ALA A 261 -9.21 -26.96 2.88
CA ALA A 261 -9.90 -27.97 2.05
C ALA A 261 -8.96 -28.76 1.14
N GLN A 262 -7.75 -28.27 0.92
CA GLN A 262 -6.77 -28.83 -0.03
C GLN A 262 -7.38 -29.15 -1.42
N ASN A 263 -8.28 -28.28 -1.87
CA ASN A 263 -8.90 -28.36 -3.19
C ASN A 263 -8.28 -27.31 -4.12
N TRP A 264 -7.05 -27.56 -4.51
CA TRP A 264 -6.27 -26.61 -5.31
C TRP A 264 -6.87 -26.33 -6.70
N PRO A 265 -7.46 -27.32 -7.41
CA PRO A 265 -8.14 -27.04 -8.67
C PRO A 265 -9.28 -26.04 -8.53
N LEU A 266 -10.16 -26.23 -7.52
CA LEU A 266 -11.28 -25.32 -7.26
C LEU A 266 -10.79 -23.94 -6.82
N GLY A 267 -9.83 -23.87 -5.89
CA GLY A 267 -9.21 -22.62 -5.46
C GLY A 267 -8.60 -21.85 -6.64
N SER A 268 -7.93 -22.54 -7.55
CA SER A 268 -7.34 -21.96 -8.76
C SER A 268 -8.40 -21.44 -9.74
N ALA A 269 -9.48 -22.18 -9.98
CA ALA A 269 -10.58 -21.74 -10.80
C ALA A 269 -11.27 -20.49 -10.22
N MET A 270 -11.53 -20.47 -8.91
CA MET A 270 -12.07 -19.30 -8.19
C MET A 270 -11.16 -18.07 -8.36
N ALA A 271 -9.87 -18.29 -8.24
CA ALA A 271 -8.84 -17.30 -8.37
C ALA A 271 -8.83 -16.64 -9.76
N ILE A 272 -8.85 -17.45 -10.82
CA ILE A 272 -8.88 -16.96 -12.21
C ILE A 272 -10.16 -16.22 -12.52
N LEU A 273 -11.31 -16.75 -12.09
CA LEU A 273 -12.60 -16.08 -12.27
C LEU A 273 -12.66 -14.75 -11.54
N MET A 274 -12.02 -14.65 -10.38
CA MET A 274 -11.92 -13.40 -9.63
C MET A 274 -11.09 -12.36 -10.41
N ILE A 275 -9.92 -12.71 -10.96
CA ILE A 275 -9.15 -11.80 -11.83
C ILE A 275 -10.01 -11.37 -13.02
N GLY A 276 -10.67 -12.32 -13.68
CA GLY A 276 -11.55 -12.03 -14.81
C GLY A 276 -12.67 -11.05 -14.44
N ALA A 277 -13.30 -11.23 -13.29
CA ALA A 277 -14.36 -10.33 -12.84
C ALA A 277 -13.86 -8.94 -12.44
N VAL A 278 -12.69 -8.85 -11.82
CA VAL A 278 -12.05 -7.56 -11.53
C VAL A 278 -11.75 -6.82 -12.84
N LEU A 279 -11.11 -7.49 -13.81
CA LEU A 279 -10.82 -6.89 -15.11
C LEU A 279 -12.09 -6.49 -15.87
N LEU A 280 -13.13 -7.32 -15.83
CA LEU A 280 -14.44 -6.99 -16.43
C LEU A 280 -15.10 -5.80 -15.75
N SER A 281 -15.05 -5.74 -14.41
CA SER A 281 -15.61 -4.62 -13.65
C SER A 281 -14.88 -3.31 -13.96
N LEU A 282 -13.54 -3.36 -14.11
CA LEU A 282 -12.74 -2.22 -14.52
C LEU A 282 -13.05 -1.78 -15.95
N ALA A 283 -13.17 -2.74 -16.89
CA ALA A 283 -13.56 -2.45 -18.26
C ALA A 283 -14.96 -1.81 -18.33
N ALA A 284 -15.92 -2.36 -17.59
CA ALA A 284 -17.28 -1.78 -17.46
C ALA A 284 -17.24 -0.37 -16.88
N GLY A 285 -16.48 -0.13 -15.80
CA GLY A 285 -16.29 1.20 -15.22
C GLY A 285 -15.69 2.19 -16.23
N PHE A 286 -14.70 1.76 -17.01
CA PHE A 286 -14.08 2.59 -18.05
C PHE A 286 -15.05 2.93 -19.18
N VAL A 287 -15.89 1.97 -19.62
CA VAL A 287 -16.94 2.18 -20.61
C VAL A 287 -17.98 3.17 -20.07
N VAL A 288 -18.43 3.00 -18.83
CA VAL A 288 -19.37 3.94 -18.17
C VAL A 288 -18.79 5.36 -18.16
N MET A 289 -17.52 5.52 -17.79
CA MET A 289 -16.87 6.84 -17.80
C MET A 289 -16.79 7.47 -19.19
N LYS A 290 -16.63 6.70 -20.25
CA LYS A 290 -16.66 7.22 -21.63
C LYS A 290 -18.08 7.61 -22.06
N ILE A 291 -19.08 6.85 -21.61
CA ILE A 291 -20.48 7.06 -21.99
C ILE A 291 -21.09 8.25 -21.24
N VAL A 292 -20.79 8.42 -19.94
CA VAL A 292 -21.36 9.49 -19.10
C VAL A 292 -21.19 10.90 -19.70
N PRO A 293 -20.01 11.34 -20.19
CA PRO A 293 -19.87 12.62 -20.83
C PRO A 293 -20.71 12.75 -22.12
N HIS A 294 -20.81 11.66 -22.90
CA HIS A 294 -21.63 11.63 -24.13
C HIS A 294 -23.12 11.77 -23.81
N VAL A 295 -23.62 11.03 -22.81
CA VAL A 295 -25.00 11.15 -22.34
C VAL A 295 -25.25 12.53 -21.74
N ALA A 296 -24.30 13.08 -20.97
CA ALA A 296 -24.38 14.42 -20.42
C ALA A 296 -24.41 15.49 -21.53
N SER A 297 -23.67 15.29 -22.65
CA SER A 297 -23.72 16.18 -23.80
C SER A 297 -25.04 16.12 -24.56
N LEU A 298 -25.68 14.95 -24.63
CA LEU A 298 -26.98 14.77 -25.22
C LEU A 298 -28.11 15.40 -24.34
N ALA A 299 -27.94 15.38 -23.03
CA ALA A 299 -28.84 16.06 -22.09
C ALA A 299 -28.56 17.57 -21.98
N SER A 300 -27.49 18.08 -22.55
CA SER A 300 -27.06 19.47 -22.45
C SER A 300 -28.11 20.48 -22.99
N PRO A 301 -28.87 20.24 -24.06
CA PRO A 301 -29.88 21.18 -24.51
C PRO A 301 -31.02 21.39 -23.50
N ALA A 302 -31.48 20.29 -22.86
CA ALA A 302 -32.50 20.36 -21.81
C ALA A 302 -31.96 21.06 -20.54
N VAL A 303 -30.73 20.75 -20.15
CA VAL A 303 -30.06 21.39 -19.02
C VAL A 303 -29.76 22.87 -19.33
N GLN A 304 -29.38 23.22 -20.56
CA GLN A 304 -29.15 24.58 -20.99
C GLN A 304 -30.47 25.40 -21.01
N SER A 305 -31.57 24.82 -21.42
CA SER A 305 -32.89 25.49 -21.39
C SER A 305 -33.39 25.80 -19.98
N VAL A 306 -33.19 24.84 -19.06
CA VAL A 306 -33.48 25.04 -17.62
C VAL A 306 -32.52 26.09 -17.03
N ARG A 307 -31.25 26.04 -17.39
CA ARG A 307 -30.19 26.97 -16.94
C ARG A 307 -30.46 28.39 -17.45
N ARG A 308 -30.91 28.55 -18.71
CA ARG A 308 -31.30 29.82 -19.31
C ARG A 308 -32.50 30.42 -18.59
N LYS A 309 -33.55 29.63 -18.33
CA LYS A 309 -34.70 30.06 -17.53
C LYS A 309 -34.37 30.44 -16.09
N MET A 310 -33.44 29.69 -15.45
CA MET A 310 -32.93 30.06 -14.12
C MET A 310 -32.09 31.35 -14.15
N HIS A 311 -31.26 31.53 -15.17
CA HIS A 311 -30.42 32.73 -15.32
C HIS A 311 -31.31 33.98 -15.58
N GLU A 312 -32.30 33.89 -16.43
CA GLU A 312 -33.26 34.96 -16.70
C GLU A 312 -34.04 35.35 -15.42
N ARG A 313 -34.51 34.37 -14.62
CA ARG A 313 -35.13 34.63 -13.30
C ARG A 313 -34.16 35.25 -12.30
N THR A 314 -32.90 34.84 -12.31
CA THR A 314 -31.89 35.42 -11.41
C THR A 314 -31.53 36.86 -11.80
N LEU A 315 -31.47 37.18 -13.10
CA LEU A 315 -31.24 38.52 -13.59
C LEU A 315 -32.41 39.45 -13.28
N GLU A 316 -33.68 39.00 -13.39
CA GLU A 316 -34.84 39.77 -12.98
C GLU A 316 -34.82 40.04 -11.46
N GLN A 317 -34.49 39.04 -10.66
CA GLN A 317 -34.38 39.22 -9.21
C GLN A 317 -33.19 40.12 -8.82
N ALA A 318 -32.10 40.10 -9.57
CA ALA A 318 -30.91 40.94 -9.34
C ALA A 318 -31.15 42.42 -9.58
N LYS A 319 -32.12 42.79 -10.47
CA LYS A 319 -32.52 44.19 -10.72
C LYS A 319 -33.19 44.85 -9.49
N HIS A 320 -33.66 44.08 -8.53
CA HIS A 320 -34.38 44.57 -7.34
C HIS A 320 -33.59 44.37 -6.02
N VAL A 321 -32.34 43.88 -6.06
CA VAL A 321 -31.55 43.63 -4.84
C VAL A 321 -30.63 44.83 -4.59
N LYS A 322 -30.95 45.65 -3.56
CA LYS A 322 -30.00 46.61 -2.98
C LYS A 322 -28.71 45.87 -2.54
N PRO A 323 -27.50 46.45 -2.77
CA PRO A 323 -26.25 45.81 -2.34
C PRO A 323 -26.23 45.62 -0.82
N ARG A 324 -26.49 44.42 -0.38
CA ARG A 324 -26.36 44.06 1.02
C ARG A 324 -24.89 43.74 1.28
N THR A 325 -24.17 44.70 1.86
CA THR A 325 -22.83 44.52 2.49
C THR A 325 -22.95 43.68 3.76
N ARG A 326 -23.46 42.47 3.66
CA ARG A 326 -23.26 41.48 4.71
C ARG A 326 -22.05 40.64 4.28
N ALA A 327 -20.97 40.67 5.09
CA ALA A 327 -19.92 39.67 5.04
C ALA A 327 -20.58 38.26 5.02
N LYS A 328 -20.72 37.66 3.85
CA LYS A 328 -21.23 36.29 3.73
C LYS A 328 -20.25 35.39 4.48
N ILE A 329 -20.63 34.93 5.66
CA ILE A 329 -19.91 33.85 6.35
C ILE A 329 -19.83 32.71 5.32
N GLU A 330 -18.61 32.41 4.87
CA GLU A 330 -18.39 31.31 3.92
C GLU A 330 -18.59 29.98 4.67
N ILE A 331 -19.82 29.50 4.71
CA ILE A 331 -20.21 28.27 5.41
C ILE A 331 -19.50 27.06 4.81
N LEU A 332 -19.35 27.03 3.47
CA LEU A 332 -18.77 25.87 2.75
C LEU A 332 -17.35 25.53 3.18
N PRO A 333 -16.37 26.43 3.29
CA PRO A 333 -15.03 26.10 3.77
C PRO A 333 -15.03 25.57 5.20
N LYS A 334 -15.87 26.12 6.08
CA LYS A 334 -16.02 25.65 7.47
C LYS A 334 -16.60 24.24 7.50
N ALA A 335 -17.66 23.96 6.73
CA ALA A 335 -18.28 22.65 6.62
C ALA A 335 -17.29 21.60 6.09
N LEU A 336 -16.53 21.92 5.04
CA LEU A 336 -15.49 21.03 4.51
C LEU A 336 -14.35 20.81 5.50
N GLY A 337 -13.99 21.84 6.30
CA GLY A 337 -13.00 21.72 7.37
C GLY A 337 -13.47 20.76 8.46
N VAL A 338 -14.72 20.92 8.93
CA VAL A 338 -15.33 20.01 9.92
C VAL A 338 -15.42 18.59 9.36
N TRP A 339 -15.84 18.43 8.10
CA TRP A 339 -15.87 17.12 7.43
C TRP A 339 -14.49 16.47 7.40
N THR A 340 -13.45 17.23 7.02
CA THR A 340 -12.08 16.74 7.00
C THR A 340 -11.60 16.35 8.40
N ALA A 341 -11.93 17.13 9.43
CA ALA A 341 -11.60 16.77 10.80
C ALA A 341 -12.29 15.49 11.26
N LEU A 342 -13.58 15.32 10.93
CA LEU A 342 -14.32 14.07 11.22
C LEU A 342 -13.70 12.86 10.52
N VAL A 343 -13.30 13.00 9.25
CA VAL A 343 -12.63 11.93 8.51
C VAL A 343 -11.27 11.60 9.11
N LEU A 344 -10.48 12.60 9.53
CA LEU A 344 -9.21 12.36 10.21
C LEU A 344 -9.44 11.67 11.56
N VAL A 345 -10.41 12.10 12.34
CA VAL A 345 -10.79 11.43 13.60
C VAL A 345 -11.17 9.96 13.33
N PHE A 346 -11.99 9.70 12.31
CA PHE A 346 -12.36 8.34 11.90
C PHE A 346 -11.12 7.50 11.55
N LEU A 347 -10.13 8.07 10.86
CA LEU A 347 -8.89 7.37 10.49
C LEU A 347 -7.97 7.09 11.68
N PHE A 348 -7.98 7.95 12.71
CA PHE A 348 -7.09 7.79 13.87
C PHE A 348 -7.71 6.99 15.02
N ILE A 349 -9.04 7.00 15.19
CA ILE A 349 -9.71 6.33 16.33
C ILE A 349 -9.29 4.87 16.51
N PRO A 350 -9.35 3.97 15.50
CA PRO A 350 -9.02 2.57 15.72
C PRO A 350 -7.58 2.37 16.19
N ILE A 351 -6.63 3.13 15.63
CA ILE A 351 -5.21 3.05 16.00
C ILE A 351 -5.00 3.55 17.44
N MET A 352 -5.64 4.66 17.78
CA MET A 352 -5.59 5.20 19.14
C MET A 352 -6.19 4.24 20.16
N LEU A 353 -7.27 3.53 19.79
CA LEU A 353 -7.86 2.50 20.64
C LEU A 353 -6.88 1.34 20.88
N VAL A 354 -6.18 0.86 19.85
CA VAL A 354 -5.14 -0.17 20.02
C VAL A 354 -4.05 0.30 20.99
N PHE A 355 -3.57 1.53 20.79
CA PHE A 355 -2.55 2.11 21.66
C PHE A 355 -3.06 2.26 23.10
N LEU A 356 -4.26 2.77 23.32
CA LEU A 356 -4.87 2.86 24.63
C LEU A 356 -5.05 1.48 25.29
N HIS A 357 -5.57 0.51 24.55
CA HIS A 357 -5.79 -0.86 25.05
C HIS A 357 -4.48 -1.63 25.33
N SER A 358 -3.32 -1.18 24.81
CA SER A 358 -2.01 -1.72 25.22
C SER A 358 -1.67 -1.44 26.69
N PHE A 359 -2.33 -0.43 27.30
CA PHE A 359 -2.21 -0.10 28.72
C PHE A 359 -3.37 -0.67 29.57
N ASN A 360 -4.25 -1.50 28.99
CA ASN A 360 -5.35 -2.08 29.71
C ASN A 360 -4.86 -3.17 30.71
N ASN A 361 -5.18 -3.04 31.98
CA ASN A 361 -4.82 -4.05 33.00
C ASN A 361 -5.61 -5.36 32.92
N GLY A 362 -6.67 -5.40 32.07
CA GLY A 362 -7.51 -6.58 31.88
C GLY A 362 -6.86 -7.68 31.04
N SER A 363 -7.53 -8.82 30.95
CA SER A 363 -7.12 -9.97 30.13
C SER A 363 -7.67 -9.94 28.70
N SER A 364 -8.62 -9.05 28.41
CA SER A 364 -9.27 -8.94 27.09
C SER A 364 -8.87 -7.67 26.37
N PHE A 365 -8.59 -7.77 25.06
CA PHE A 365 -8.28 -6.65 24.21
C PHE A 365 -9.50 -5.77 23.87
N THR A 366 -10.69 -6.33 23.93
CA THR A 366 -11.93 -5.61 23.56
C THR A 366 -12.65 -4.97 24.73
N ILE A 367 -12.35 -5.39 25.97
CA ILE A 367 -12.99 -4.93 27.19
C ILE A 367 -11.97 -4.12 28.00
N TRP A 368 -12.30 -2.88 28.30
CA TRP A 368 -11.50 -2.04 29.18
C TRP A 368 -11.78 -2.38 30.65
N SER A 369 -10.72 -2.61 31.42
CA SER A 369 -10.82 -3.00 32.83
C SER A 369 -11.10 -1.85 33.81
N GLY A 370 -11.15 -0.62 33.32
CA GLY A 370 -11.24 0.60 34.15
C GLY A 370 -9.90 1.02 34.79
N LYS A 371 -8.85 0.22 34.68
CA LYS A 371 -7.51 0.50 35.24
C LYS A 371 -6.46 0.45 34.16
N THR A 372 -5.54 1.42 34.18
CA THR A 372 -4.35 1.44 33.33
C THR A 372 -3.18 0.72 34.02
N SER A 373 -2.36 0.03 33.23
CA SER A 373 -1.16 -0.64 33.69
C SER A 373 -0.11 -0.68 32.58
N THR A 374 1.15 -0.61 32.94
CA THR A 374 2.29 -0.87 32.04
C THR A 374 2.74 -2.31 32.08
N LYS A 375 1.97 -3.20 32.74
CA LYS A 375 2.29 -4.62 32.89
C LYS A 375 2.70 -5.27 31.57
N TRP A 376 1.88 -5.13 30.53
CA TRP A 376 2.11 -5.73 29.23
C TRP A 376 3.33 -5.17 28.50
N TRP A 377 3.66 -3.89 28.75
CA TRP A 377 4.88 -3.25 28.27
C TRP A 377 6.10 -3.79 29.03
N GLY A 378 5.99 -3.95 30.37
CA GLY A 378 7.05 -4.55 31.18
C GLY A 378 7.28 -6.02 30.86
N GLU A 379 6.22 -6.77 30.53
CA GLU A 379 6.31 -8.17 30.10
C GLU A 379 6.98 -8.33 28.71
N LEU A 380 6.84 -7.33 27.81
CA LEU A 380 7.48 -7.36 26.51
C LEU A 380 8.97 -6.94 26.60
N PHE A 381 9.31 -6.06 27.52
CA PHE A 381 10.66 -5.51 27.68
C PHE A 381 11.30 -6.02 28.97
N ASN A 382 12.32 -6.86 28.86
CA ASN A 382 13.19 -7.14 30.01
C ASN A 382 14.12 -5.93 30.22
N GLY A 383 13.85 -5.14 31.28
CA GLY A 383 14.39 -3.79 31.46
C GLY A 383 15.93 -3.69 31.44
N ASP A 384 16.63 -4.67 32.02
CA ASP A 384 18.11 -4.62 32.14
C ASP A 384 18.82 -4.83 30.81
N GLU A 385 18.28 -5.69 29.94
CA GLU A 385 18.85 -5.92 28.62
C GLU A 385 18.43 -4.89 27.58
N MET A 386 17.27 -4.29 27.73
CA MET A 386 16.84 -3.18 26.88
C MET A 386 17.79 -1.99 27.00
N ILE A 387 18.29 -1.67 28.20
CA ILE A 387 19.28 -0.62 28.42
C ILE A 387 20.56 -0.96 27.65
N GLY A 388 21.02 -2.19 27.70
CA GLY A 388 22.22 -2.63 26.98
C GLY A 388 22.07 -2.48 25.45
N VAL A 389 20.91 -2.82 24.90
CA VAL A 389 20.60 -2.65 23.46
C VAL A 389 20.49 -1.19 23.08
N LEU A 390 19.80 -0.37 23.88
CA LEU A 390 19.66 1.07 23.67
C LEU A 390 21.04 1.76 23.69
N VAL A 391 21.88 1.43 24.65
CA VAL A 391 23.26 1.95 24.76
C VAL A 391 24.08 1.57 23.51
N ARG A 392 23.96 0.33 23.02
CA ARG A 392 24.63 -0.09 21.78
C ARG A 392 24.11 0.67 20.55
N PHE A 393 22.79 0.85 20.40
CA PHE A 393 22.23 1.65 19.31
C PHE A 393 22.69 3.10 19.36
N VAL A 394 22.73 3.71 20.55
CA VAL A 394 23.22 5.08 20.75
C VAL A 394 24.72 5.16 20.43
N ALA A 395 25.52 4.18 20.87
CA ALA A 395 26.95 4.12 20.57
C ALA A 395 27.21 4.04 19.05
N PHE A 396 26.49 3.19 18.33
CA PHE A 396 26.64 3.10 16.87
C PHE A 396 26.10 4.34 16.15
N ALA A 397 25.04 4.98 16.64
CA ALA A 397 24.58 6.26 16.11
C ALA A 397 25.63 7.35 16.30
N VAL A 398 26.28 7.40 17.46
CA VAL A 398 27.39 8.31 17.76
C VAL A 398 28.59 8.01 16.84
N ILE A 399 28.96 6.74 16.65
CA ILE A 399 30.04 6.31 15.72
C ILE A 399 29.69 6.76 14.29
N GLY A 400 28.46 6.59 13.85
CA GLY A 400 27.99 7.04 12.53
C GLY A 400 28.08 8.56 12.35
N VAL A 401 27.66 9.33 13.37
CA VAL A 401 27.74 10.81 13.36
C VAL A 401 29.18 11.31 13.43
N VAL A 402 30.01 10.69 14.26
CA VAL A 402 31.44 11.02 14.37
C VAL A 402 32.17 10.64 13.07
N GLY A 403 31.94 9.46 12.53
CA GLY A 403 32.46 9.03 11.23
C GLY A 403 32.08 10.02 10.11
N LYS A 404 30.83 10.49 10.09
CA LYS A 404 30.37 11.52 9.15
C LYS A 404 31.12 12.86 9.34
N ARG A 405 31.41 13.27 10.59
CA ARG A 405 32.15 14.50 10.87
C ARG A 405 33.62 14.41 10.46
N LEU A 406 34.27 13.26 10.70
CA LEU A 406 35.66 13.02 10.34
C LEU A 406 35.88 12.99 8.82
N ILE A 407 34.89 12.52 8.06
CA ILE A 407 34.96 12.43 6.60
C ILE A 407 34.56 13.75 5.92
N LYS A 408 33.81 14.63 6.62
CA LYS A 408 33.36 15.93 6.09
C LYS A 408 34.51 16.89 5.72
N GLY A 409 35.72 16.64 6.17
CA GLY A 409 36.94 17.43 5.84
C GLY A 409 37.77 16.87 4.67
N ARG A 410 37.36 15.78 4.01
CA ARG A 410 38.06 15.20 2.86
C ARG A 410 37.27 15.47 1.57
N ASP A 411 37.78 16.39 0.75
CA ASP A 411 37.15 16.80 -0.54
C ASP A 411 37.04 15.68 -1.60
N SER A 412 37.65 14.51 -1.34
CA SER A 412 37.67 13.39 -2.28
C SER A 412 36.40 12.50 -2.29
N LEU A 413 35.47 12.66 -1.30
CA LEU A 413 34.29 11.81 -1.21
C LEU A 413 32.99 12.60 -1.48
N PRO A 414 32.11 12.10 -2.35
CA PRO A 414 30.81 12.76 -2.60
C PRO A 414 30.01 12.91 -1.30
N LYS A 415 29.31 14.06 -1.14
CA LYS A 415 28.43 14.36 0.01
C LYS A 415 27.42 13.24 0.30
N PHE A 416 27.08 12.47 -0.71
CA PHE A 416 26.24 11.29 -0.67
C PHE A 416 26.84 10.17 0.21
N VAL A 417 28.15 9.86 0.07
CA VAL A 417 28.83 8.79 0.84
C VAL A 417 28.81 9.10 2.33
N SER A 418 28.94 10.37 2.71
CA SER A 418 28.90 10.76 4.13
C SER A 418 27.52 10.58 4.78
N SER A 419 26.43 10.60 4.01
CA SER A 419 25.07 10.32 4.52
C SER A 419 24.82 8.82 4.63
N TRP A 420 25.36 8.01 3.72
CA TRP A 420 25.26 6.57 3.74
C TRP A 420 26.05 5.91 4.88
N ILE A 421 27.10 6.54 5.38
CA ILE A 421 27.86 6.05 6.55
C ILE A 421 26.96 6.01 7.79
N VAL A 422 26.08 7.00 7.97
CA VAL A 422 25.12 6.96 9.09
C VAL A 422 24.11 5.83 8.91
N VAL A 423 23.61 5.64 7.69
CA VAL A 423 22.68 4.53 7.37
C VAL A 423 23.39 3.20 7.51
N ALA A 424 24.60 3.08 6.97
CA ALA A 424 25.42 1.86 7.07
C ALA A 424 25.77 1.54 8.54
N SER A 425 26.09 2.53 9.37
CA SER A 425 26.36 2.28 10.79
C SER A 425 25.11 1.80 11.54
N PHE A 426 23.92 2.31 11.21
CA PHE A 426 22.66 1.79 11.72
C PHE A 426 22.39 0.35 11.27
N VAL A 427 22.60 0.05 9.99
CA VAL A 427 22.45 -1.29 9.43
C VAL A 427 23.46 -2.25 10.06
N VAL A 428 24.72 -1.84 10.20
CA VAL A 428 25.77 -2.64 10.84
C VAL A 428 25.45 -2.84 12.32
N ALA A 429 24.95 -1.82 13.03
CA ALA A 429 24.51 -1.94 14.41
C ALA A 429 23.35 -2.95 14.55
N PHE A 430 22.40 -2.90 13.65
CA PHE A 430 21.25 -3.81 13.62
C PHE A 430 21.69 -5.25 13.33
N VAL A 431 22.54 -5.45 12.33
CA VAL A 431 23.07 -6.77 11.94
C VAL A 431 24.00 -7.34 13.03
N LEU A 432 24.91 -6.55 13.57
CA LEU A 432 25.82 -7.00 14.63
C LEU A 432 25.08 -7.33 15.93
N ASN A 433 24.11 -6.52 16.33
CA ASN A 433 23.25 -6.86 17.45
C ASN A 433 22.47 -8.16 17.20
N GLY A 434 22.01 -8.39 15.97
CA GLY A 434 21.32 -9.63 15.59
C GLY A 434 22.23 -10.87 15.57
N LEU A 435 23.51 -10.69 15.26
CA LEU A 435 24.50 -11.79 15.17
C LEU A 435 25.21 -12.10 16.50
N MET A 436 25.46 -11.08 17.34
CA MET A 436 26.28 -11.22 18.54
C MET A 436 25.53 -11.64 19.79
N THR A 437 24.23 -11.49 19.84
CA THR A 437 23.44 -11.86 21.00
C THR A 437 22.06 -12.34 20.59
N GLU A 438 21.53 -13.32 21.27
CA GLU A 438 20.11 -13.66 21.22
C GLU A 438 19.26 -12.54 21.89
N TRP A 439 19.74 -11.26 21.79
CA TRP A 439 19.17 -10.10 22.47
C TRP A 439 17.67 -9.93 22.20
N TYR A 440 17.24 -10.28 20.99
CA TYR A 440 15.83 -10.25 20.64
C TYR A 440 15.03 -11.30 21.42
N ARG A 441 15.62 -12.48 21.75
CA ARG A 441 14.97 -13.46 22.62
C ARG A 441 14.84 -12.94 24.03
N THR A 442 15.87 -12.31 24.54
CA THR A 442 15.88 -11.80 25.92
C THR A 442 15.00 -10.57 26.09
N ILE A 443 14.87 -9.71 25.05
CA ILE A 443 13.96 -8.56 25.08
C ILE A 443 12.49 -8.95 24.80
N PHE A 444 12.29 -9.94 23.91
CA PHE A 444 10.95 -10.25 23.38
C PHE A 444 10.46 -11.69 23.70
N ASP A 445 11.19 -12.45 24.50
CA ASP A 445 10.97 -13.91 24.67
C ASP A 445 9.80 -14.25 25.59
N PHE A 446 8.84 -13.37 25.72
CA PHE A 446 7.78 -13.60 26.69
C PHE A 446 6.63 -14.51 26.20
N THR A 447 6.41 -14.67 24.87
CA THR A 447 5.21 -15.38 24.37
C THR A 447 5.35 -15.89 22.91
N GLY A 448 6.55 -15.99 22.35
CA GLY A 448 6.78 -16.26 20.92
C GLY A 448 6.56 -15.04 20.02
N ILE A 449 6.12 -13.90 20.57
CA ILE A 449 5.95 -12.65 19.83
C ILE A 449 7.29 -12.06 19.42
N GLY A 450 8.34 -12.21 20.24
CA GLY A 450 9.67 -11.73 19.95
C GLY A 450 10.21 -12.28 18.64
N ASP A 451 10.13 -13.58 18.45
CA ASP A 451 10.52 -14.23 17.20
C ASP A 451 9.67 -13.74 16.01
N ALA A 452 8.37 -13.55 16.23
CA ALA A 452 7.47 -13.05 15.19
C ALA A 452 7.78 -11.60 14.78
N ILE A 453 8.09 -10.72 15.73
CA ILE A 453 8.54 -9.34 15.47
C ILE A 453 9.87 -9.36 14.72
N ARG A 454 10.86 -10.11 15.21
CA ARG A 454 12.15 -10.28 14.54
C ARG A 454 11.99 -10.75 13.10
N ASN A 455 11.21 -11.80 12.88
CA ASN A 455 10.97 -12.36 11.56
C ASN A 455 10.31 -11.32 10.63
N SER A 456 9.40 -10.49 11.15
CA SER A 456 8.82 -9.37 10.38
C SER A 456 9.88 -8.37 9.93
N PHE A 457 10.81 -7.99 10.82
CA PHE A 457 11.88 -7.06 10.46
C PHE A 457 12.84 -7.65 9.44
N ILE A 458 13.26 -8.90 9.63
CA ILE A 458 14.17 -9.59 8.71
C ILE A 458 13.51 -9.78 7.34
N ALA A 459 12.24 -10.21 7.32
CA ALA A 459 11.47 -10.37 6.08
C ALA A 459 11.33 -9.04 5.34
N ALA A 460 10.89 -7.98 6.04
CA ALA A 460 10.70 -6.67 5.45
C ALA A 460 12.01 -6.05 4.94
N PHE A 461 13.11 -6.19 5.70
CA PHE A 461 14.40 -5.66 5.30
C PHE A 461 14.93 -6.36 4.04
N GLY A 462 14.98 -7.69 4.02
CA GLY A 462 15.47 -8.45 2.87
C GLY A 462 14.61 -8.23 1.63
N ALA A 463 13.29 -8.26 1.76
CA ALA A 463 12.38 -7.95 0.66
C ALA A 463 12.56 -6.52 0.12
N THR A 464 12.81 -5.54 1.00
CA THR A 464 13.09 -4.16 0.62
C THR A 464 14.38 -4.02 -0.16
N VAL A 465 15.45 -4.69 0.28
CA VAL A 465 16.73 -4.65 -0.44
C VAL A 465 16.57 -5.19 -1.85
N ILE A 466 15.91 -6.33 -2.00
CA ILE A 466 15.58 -6.92 -3.31
C ILE A 466 14.73 -5.95 -4.14
N ALA A 467 13.69 -5.37 -3.55
CA ALA A 467 12.79 -4.44 -4.22
C ALA A 467 13.51 -3.18 -4.72
N VAL A 468 14.41 -2.61 -3.93
CA VAL A 468 15.18 -1.41 -4.31
C VAL A 468 16.17 -1.71 -5.43
N ILE A 469 16.83 -2.86 -5.39
CA ILE A 469 17.77 -3.28 -6.45
C ILE A 469 17.01 -3.52 -7.75
N ILE A 470 16.01 -4.39 -7.72
CA ILE A 470 15.24 -4.79 -8.91
C ILE A 470 14.44 -3.60 -9.46
N GLY A 471 13.71 -2.89 -8.58
CA GLY A 471 12.89 -1.76 -8.95
C GLY A 471 13.72 -0.55 -9.40
N GLY A 472 14.87 -0.32 -8.77
CA GLY A 472 15.81 0.72 -9.18
C GLY A 472 16.37 0.49 -10.58
N MET A 473 16.87 -0.72 -10.86
CA MET A 473 17.42 -1.08 -12.17
C MET A 473 16.35 -1.02 -13.27
N SER A 474 15.15 -1.54 -13.01
CA SER A 474 14.05 -1.51 -13.98
C SER A 474 13.51 -0.10 -14.20
N GLY A 475 13.40 0.72 -13.16
CA GLY A 475 12.98 2.12 -13.27
C GLY A 475 13.93 2.95 -14.13
N VAL A 476 15.24 2.77 -13.96
CA VAL A 476 16.27 3.40 -14.79
C VAL A 476 16.19 2.90 -16.24
N ALA A 477 16.05 1.59 -16.44
CA ALA A 477 15.94 1.00 -17.78
C ALA A 477 14.71 1.53 -18.54
N LEU A 478 13.57 1.62 -17.86
CA LEU A 478 12.32 2.12 -18.44
C LEU A 478 12.39 3.62 -18.81
N ALA A 479 13.10 4.42 -18.01
CA ALA A 479 13.22 5.85 -18.27
C ALA A 479 14.24 6.16 -19.38
N ARG A 480 15.41 5.50 -19.40
CA ARG A 480 16.55 5.84 -20.27
C ARG A 480 16.67 4.97 -21.52
N ARG A 481 15.94 3.88 -21.62
CA ARG A 481 16.04 2.92 -22.73
C ARG A 481 14.66 2.56 -23.33
N PRO A 482 13.86 3.56 -23.78
CA PRO A 482 12.53 3.30 -24.31
C PRO A 482 12.58 2.40 -25.57
N GLY A 483 11.55 1.57 -25.73
CA GLY A 483 11.41 0.64 -26.86
C GLY A 483 10.13 -0.18 -26.73
N ARG A 484 9.83 -1.04 -27.70
CA ARG A 484 8.64 -1.93 -27.67
C ARG A 484 8.58 -2.79 -26.40
N TRP A 485 9.74 -3.20 -25.89
CA TRP A 485 9.83 -3.98 -24.66
C TRP A 485 9.29 -3.24 -23.41
N THR A 486 9.40 -1.90 -23.38
CA THR A 486 8.95 -1.10 -22.24
C THR A 486 7.45 -1.14 -22.07
N THR A 487 6.68 -1.20 -23.16
CA THR A 487 5.22 -1.34 -23.10
C THR A 487 4.84 -2.68 -22.48
N PHE A 488 5.47 -3.77 -22.90
CA PHE A 488 5.22 -5.09 -22.35
C PHE A 488 5.64 -5.18 -20.88
N PHE A 489 6.84 -4.68 -20.55
CA PHE A 489 7.35 -4.69 -19.18
C PHE A 489 6.48 -3.84 -18.24
N MET A 490 6.03 -2.66 -18.70
CA MET A 490 5.10 -1.83 -17.93
C MET A 490 3.74 -2.52 -17.73
N ALA A 491 3.25 -3.22 -18.75
CA ALA A 491 2.04 -4.01 -18.59
C ALA A 491 2.21 -5.08 -17.50
N THR A 492 3.38 -5.74 -17.44
CA THR A 492 3.70 -6.71 -16.37
C THR A 492 3.76 -6.03 -15.00
N VAL A 493 4.42 -4.87 -14.88
CA VAL A 493 4.47 -4.09 -13.63
C VAL A 493 3.05 -3.71 -13.17
N PHE A 494 2.21 -3.22 -14.08
CA PHE A 494 0.82 -2.91 -13.75
C PHE A 494 0.01 -4.16 -13.42
N LEU A 495 0.25 -5.27 -14.09
CA LEU A 495 -0.42 -6.54 -13.79
C LEU A 495 -0.10 -7.02 -12.36
N ILE A 496 1.16 -6.92 -11.92
CA ILE A 496 1.56 -7.22 -10.54
C ILE A 496 0.78 -6.32 -9.55
N LEU A 497 0.69 -5.02 -9.83
CA LEU A 497 -0.02 -4.08 -8.94
C LEU A 497 -1.54 -4.26 -8.94
N VAL A 498 -2.10 -4.79 -10.04
CA VAL A 498 -3.54 -5.05 -10.21
C VAL A 498 -3.92 -6.43 -9.68
N THR A 499 -2.99 -7.39 -9.67
CA THR A 499 -3.28 -8.74 -9.15
C THR A 499 -3.57 -8.66 -7.65
N PRO A 500 -4.72 -9.19 -7.19
CA PRO A 500 -5.00 -9.25 -5.77
C PRO A 500 -3.93 -10.05 -5.02
N GLU A 501 -3.46 -9.53 -3.91
CA GLU A 501 -2.32 -10.08 -3.15
C GLU A 501 -2.50 -11.55 -2.75
N ILE A 502 -3.74 -11.96 -2.48
CA ILE A 502 -4.07 -13.37 -2.18
C ILE A 502 -3.72 -14.30 -3.33
N MET A 503 -3.80 -13.82 -4.57
CA MET A 503 -3.47 -14.60 -5.75
C MET A 503 -1.97 -14.85 -5.87
N ASP A 504 -1.17 -13.81 -5.63
CA ASP A 504 0.29 -13.93 -5.59
C ASP A 504 0.72 -14.87 -4.46
N ALA A 505 0.09 -14.76 -3.30
CA ALA A 505 0.36 -15.62 -2.15
C ALA A 505 0.08 -17.10 -2.47
N VAL A 506 -1.07 -17.39 -3.08
CA VAL A 506 -1.45 -18.75 -3.50
C VAL A 506 -0.52 -19.27 -4.61
N ALA A 507 -0.24 -18.44 -5.62
CA ALA A 507 0.65 -18.80 -6.72
C ALA A 507 2.05 -19.17 -6.20
N LEU A 508 2.60 -18.38 -5.28
CA LEU A 508 3.89 -18.67 -4.67
C LEU A 508 3.84 -19.89 -3.74
N ALA A 509 2.78 -20.06 -2.95
CA ALA A 509 2.63 -21.22 -2.08
C ALA A 509 2.64 -22.54 -2.89
N THR A 510 2.06 -22.54 -4.09
CA THR A 510 2.08 -23.70 -4.99
C THR A 510 3.39 -23.83 -5.77
N TRP A 511 4.14 -22.73 -5.95
CA TRP A 511 5.38 -22.68 -6.73
C TRP A 511 6.62 -23.10 -5.93
N PHE A 512 6.73 -22.67 -4.68
CA PHE A 512 7.91 -22.96 -3.84
C PHE A 512 8.22 -24.45 -3.66
N PRO A 513 7.25 -25.36 -3.48
CA PRO A 513 7.54 -26.80 -3.47
C PRO A 513 8.25 -27.30 -4.73
N ARG A 514 7.90 -26.77 -5.90
CA ARG A 514 8.50 -27.15 -7.18
C ARG A 514 9.90 -26.56 -7.38
N ILE A 515 10.10 -25.30 -7.00
CA ILE A 515 11.41 -24.66 -7.12
C ILE A 515 12.45 -25.29 -6.20
N ARG A 516 12.01 -25.91 -5.11
CA ARG A 516 12.88 -26.69 -4.20
C ARG A 516 13.50 -27.91 -4.87
N GLU A 517 12.85 -28.46 -5.88
CA GLU A 517 13.34 -29.61 -6.63
C GLU A 517 14.40 -29.22 -7.68
N VAL A 518 14.54 -27.90 -7.96
CA VAL A 518 15.51 -27.41 -8.94
C VAL A 518 16.92 -27.38 -8.31
N PRO A 519 17.89 -28.10 -8.85
CA PRO A 519 19.27 -28.09 -8.33
C PRO A 519 19.83 -26.66 -8.23
N LEU A 520 20.64 -26.39 -7.22
CA LEU A 520 21.26 -25.09 -6.90
C LEU A 520 20.26 -24.02 -6.43
N VAL A 521 19.13 -23.82 -7.11
CA VAL A 521 18.11 -22.82 -6.72
C VAL A 521 17.32 -23.30 -5.51
N GLY A 522 17.00 -24.58 -5.45
CA GLY A 522 16.24 -25.19 -4.36
C GLY A 522 16.92 -25.08 -3.00
N ILE A 523 18.25 -25.08 -2.96
CA ILE A 523 19.06 -24.94 -1.73
C ILE A 523 18.68 -23.66 -0.97
N ILE A 524 18.41 -22.55 -1.68
CA ILE A 524 18.06 -21.25 -1.09
C ILE A 524 16.73 -21.34 -0.28
N PHE A 525 15.85 -22.25 -0.68
CA PHE A 525 14.50 -22.40 -0.10
C PHE A 525 14.39 -23.62 0.83
N THR A 526 15.49 -24.36 1.06
CA THR A 526 15.52 -25.45 2.04
C THR A 526 15.83 -24.93 3.44
N SER A 527 15.30 -25.61 4.45
CA SER A 527 15.61 -25.30 5.84
C SER A 527 17.10 -25.53 6.14
N GLY A 528 17.73 -24.60 6.84
CA GLY A 528 19.13 -24.71 7.29
C GLY A 528 20.18 -24.09 6.37
N TRP A 529 19.80 -23.42 5.29
CA TRP A 529 20.75 -22.68 4.46
C TRP A 529 21.06 -21.29 5.04
N GLY A 530 22.33 -21.07 5.41
CA GLY A 530 22.79 -19.80 5.96
C GLY A 530 22.21 -19.46 7.35
N PRO A 531 22.29 -18.19 7.77
CA PRO A 531 21.79 -17.73 9.07
C PRO A 531 20.25 -17.63 9.12
N PHE A 532 19.55 -17.85 8.00
CA PHE A 532 18.10 -17.75 7.87
C PHE A 532 17.51 -19.08 7.46
N ASN A 533 16.34 -19.42 8.01
CA ASN A 533 15.63 -20.60 7.54
C ASN A 533 14.97 -20.37 6.17
N GLY A 534 14.66 -21.44 5.45
CA GLY A 534 14.09 -21.36 4.10
C GLY A 534 12.77 -20.59 4.02
N GLY A 535 12.00 -20.53 5.12
CA GLY A 535 10.77 -19.75 5.20
C GLY A 535 11.00 -18.25 5.10
N ILE A 536 12.06 -17.71 5.69
CA ILE A 536 12.43 -16.29 5.57
C ILE A 536 12.79 -15.93 4.12
N ASN A 537 13.56 -16.81 3.44
CA ASN A 537 13.92 -16.58 2.04
C ASN A 537 12.68 -16.52 1.12
N LYS A 538 11.66 -17.35 1.38
CA LYS A 538 10.39 -17.30 0.66
C LYS A 538 9.65 -15.98 0.91
N LEU A 539 9.66 -15.48 2.14
CA LEU A 539 9.09 -14.18 2.49
C LEU A 539 9.80 -13.04 1.75
N TRP A 540 11.13 -13.07 1.63
CA TRP A 540 11.88 -12.08 0.85
C TRP A 540 11.42 -12.03 -0.60
N VAL A 541 11.28 -13.19 -1.22
CA VAL A 541 10.82 -13.29 -2.61
C VAL A 541 9.38 -12.79 -2.75
N GLY A 542 8.46 -13.34 -1.97
CA GLY A 542 7.05 -13.05 -2.10
C GLY A 542 6.72 -11.57 -1.86
N GLN A 543 7.24 -11.00 -0.78
CA GLN A 543 6.97 -9.59 -0.43
C GLN A 543 7.67 -8.61 -1.39
N SER A 544 8.82 -9.01 -1.98
CA SER A 544 9.54 -8.13 -2.91
C SER A 544 8.86 -7.93 -4.26
N LEU A 545 7.91 -8.78 -4.66
CA LEU A 545 7.23 -8.68 -5.96
C LEU A 545 6.48 -7.36 -6.09
N TYR A 546 5.49 -7.14 -5.23
CA TYR A 546 4.72 -5.91 -5.21
C TYR A 546 5.60 -4.69 -4.91
N ALA A 547 6.49 -4.81 -3.91
CA ALA A 547 7.38 -3.75 -3.49
C ALA A 547 8.32 -3.28 -4.62
N SER A 548 8.88 -4.19 -5.42
CA SER A 548 9.76 -3.84 -6.55
C SER A 548 9.00 -3.16 -7.69
N ALA A 549 7.75 -3.53 -7.93
CA ALA A 549 6.89 -2.83 -8.89
C ALA A 549 6.64 -1.37 -8.47
N VAL A 550 6.37 -1.13 -7.19
CA VAL A 550 6.22 0.23 -6.63
C VAL A 550 7.51 1.03 -6.78
N VAL A 551 8.67 0.48 -6.40
CA VAL A 551 9.98 1.15 -6.55
C VAL A 551 10.27 1.47 -8.02
N THR A 552 9.94 0.55 -8.93
CA THR A 552 10.09 0.76 -10.39
C THR A 552 9.37 2.03 -10.85
N LEU A 553 8.12 2.21 -10.43
CA LEU A 553 7.33 3.39 -10.81
C LEU A 553 7.90 4.68 -10.21
N ILE A 554 8.30 4.66 -8.94
CA ILE A 554 8.86 5.82 -8.23
C ILE A 554 10.18 6.27 -8.89
N VAL A 555 11.10 5.34 -9.14
CA VAL A 555 12.39 5.65 -9.77
C VAL A 555 12.20 6.12 -11.21
N ARG A 556 11.33 5.46 -11.97
CA ARG A 556 11.00 5.88 -13.34
C ARG A 556 10.43 7.29 -13.37
N ALA A 557 9.46 7.60 -12.52
CA ALA A 557 8.84 8.92 -12.45
C ALA A 557 9.86 10.01 -12.11
N ARG A 558 10.77 9.75 -11.17
CA ARG A 558 11.83 10.68 -10.78
C ARG A 558 12.79 10.93 -11.94
N LEU A 559 13.23 9.86 -12.61
CA LEU A 559 14.23 9.95 -13.67
C LEU A 559 13.65 10.57 -14.96
N ALA A 560 12.36 10.37 -15.25
CA ALA A 560 11.67 11.00 -16.36
C ALA A 560 11.61 12.54 -16.24
N GLY A 561 11.70 13.09 -15.02
CA GLY A 561 11.79 14.52 -14.76
C GLY A 561 13.22 15.10 -14.77
N ILE A 562 14.24 14.29 -15.05
CA ILE A 562 15.66 14.68 -15.07
C ILE A 562 16.13 14.72 -16.54
N ASP A 563 16.69 15.87 -16.94
CA ASP A 563 17.17 16.08 -18.29
C ASP A 563 18.33 15.12 -18.64
N GLU A 564 18.23 14.45 -19.79
CA GLU A 564 19.25 13.54 -20.31
C GLU A 564 20.55 14.26 -20.70
N SER A 565 20.48 15.56 -20.97
CA SER A 565 21.64 16.39 -21.31
C SER A 565 22.75 16.35 -20.27
N LEU A 566 22.42 16.11 -19.00
CA LEU A 566 23.42 15.95 -17.92
C LEU A 566 24.30 14.71 -18.12
N GLU A 567 23.73 13.61 -18.60
CA GLU A 567 24.47 12.38 -18.89
C GLU A 567 25.27 12.50 -20.20
N GLU A 568 24.68 13.20 -21.20
CA GLU A 568 25.35 13.50 -22.48
C GLU A 568 26.56 14.43 -22.27
N ALA A 569 26.44 15.50 -21.49
CA ALA A 569 27.52 16.40 -21.15
C ALA A 569 28.70 15.70 -20.44
N ALA A 570 28.38 14.74 -19.56
CA ALA A 570 29.43 13.91 -18.94
C ALA A 570 30.15 13.03 -19.95
N GLY A 571 29.43 12.50 -20.93
CA GLY A 571 29.99 11.74 -22.05
C GLY A 571 30.90 12.61 -22.94
N ASP A 572 30.52 13.84 -23.22
CA ASP A 572 31.31 14.80 -23.98
C ASP A 572 32.62 15.21 -23.30
N LEU A 573 32.58 15.22 -21.94
CA LEU A 573 33.77 15.39 -21.08
C LEU A 573 34.63 14.13 -20.94
N GLY A 574 34.31 13.04 -21.68
CA GLY A 574 35.08 11.82 -21.71
C GLY A 574 34.77 10.85 -20.56
N ALA A 575 33.72 11.07 -19.76
CA ALA A 575 33.36 10.15 -18.70
C ALA A 575 32.77 8.83 -19.28
N PRO A 576 33.25 7.66 -18.87
CA PRO A 576 32.63 6.40 -19.28
C PRO A 576 31.21 6.28 -18.69
N PRO A 577 30.28 5.53 -19.33
CA PRO A 577 28.86 5.43 -18.90
C PRO A 577 28.69 5.00 -17.44
N SER A 578 29.56 4.12 -16.93
CA SER A 578 29.53 3.69 -15.53
C SER A 578 29.87 4.82 -14.55
N ARG A 579 30.76 5.77 -14.98
CA ARG A 579 31.14 6.94 -14.17
C ARG A 579 30.02 7.97 -14.19
N ALA A 580 29.44 8.27 -15.37
CA ALA A 580 28.28 9.13 -15.50
C ALA A 580 27.10 8.63 -14.67
N PHE A 581 26.81 7.32 -14.72
CA PHE A 581 25.77 6.72 -13.89
C PHE A 581 26.03 6.90 -12.38
N ARG A 582 27.25 6.57 -11.89
CA ARG A 582 27.58 6.66 -10.46
C ARG A 582 27.66 8.08 -9.93
N GLN A 583 28.15 9.04 -10.74
CA GLN A 583 28.41 10.41 -10.30
C GLN A 583 27.28 11.37 -10.57
N ILE A 584 26.40 11.08 -11.54
CA ILE A 584 25.29 11.95 -11.96
C ILE A 584 23.96 11.27 -11.71
N THR A 585 23.66 10.17 -12.40
CA THR A 585 22.32 9.56 -12.38
C THR A 585 21.97 9.00 -11.00
N LEU A 586 22.85 8.20 -10.41
CA LEU A 586 22.60 7.55 -9.10
C LEU A 586 22.39 8.57 -7.96
N PRO A 587 23.18 9.64 -7.80
CA PRO A 587 22.90 10.67 -6.80
C PRO A 587 21.56 11.40 -7.00
N LEU A 588 21.17 11.65 -8.26
CA LEU A 588 19.91 12.32 -8.58
C LEU A 588 18.66 11.48 -8.29
N ILE A 589 18.76 10.15 -8.44
CA ILE A 589 17.67 9.22 -8.13
C ILE A 589 17.75 8.65 -6.71
N ALA A 590 18.83 8.90 -5.99
CA ALA A 590 19.04 8.31 -4.66
C ALA A 590 17.91 8.65 -3.68
N SER A 591 17.40 9.89 -3.71
CA SER A 591 16.25 10.28 -2.89
C SER A 591 15.00 9.45 -3.21
N ALA A 592 14.75 9.16 -4.48
CA ALA A 592 13.63 8.33 -4.93
C ALA A 592 13.85 6.84 -4.57
N MET A 593 15.07 6.33 -4.66
CA MET A 593 15.40 4.97 -4.23
C MET A 593 15.22 4.78 -2.72
N VAL A 594 15.67 5.76 -1.92
CA VAL A 594 15.46 5.73 -0.46
C VAL A 594 13.99 5.85 -0.11
N ALA A 595 13.27 6.75 -0.80
CA ALA A 595 11.82 6.90 -0.62
C ALA A 595 11.06 5.61 -0.97
N GLY A 596 11.38 5.02 -2.12
CA GLY A 596 10.81 3.74 -2.53
C GLY A 596 11.18 2.60 -1.57
N GLY A 597 12.41 2.59 -1.05
CA GLY A 597 12.86 1.61 -0.06
C GLY A 597 12.12 1.73 1.27
N LEU A 598 11.97 2.93 1.82
CA LEU A 598 11.23 3.14 3.07
C LEU A 598 9.75 2.78 2.92
N LEU A 599 9.14 3.13 1.78
CA LEU A 599 7.78 2.73 1.47
C LEU A 599 7.64 1.21 1.36
N SER A 600 8.56 0.56 0.62
CA SER A 600 8.61 -0.90 0.50
C SER A 600 8.79 -1.58 1.85
N PHE A 601 9.67 -1.05 2.71
CA PHE A 601 9.88 -1.57 4.06
C PHE A 601 8.59 -1.53 4.89
N ALA A 602 7.86 -0.42 4.86
CA ALA A 602 6.59 -0.29 5.57
C ALA A 602 5.54 -1.28 5.05
N LEU A 603 5.43 -1.45 3.71
CA LEU A 603 4.51 -2.39 3.09
C LEU A 603 4.87 -3.86 3.42
N CYS A 604 6.16 -4.21 3.36
CA CYS A 604 6.61 -5.56 3.66
C CYS A 604 6.50 -5.90 5.16
N LEU A 605 6.75 -4.94 6.04
CA LEU A 605 6.66 -5.14 7.49
C LEU A 605 5.24 -5.55 7.93
N ASP A 606 4.25 -5.05 7.23
CA ASP A 606 2.83 -5.31 7.49
C ASP A 606 2.24 -6.47 6.69
N ASN A 607 3.01 -7.11 5.85
CA ASN A 607 2.48 -8.12 4.94
C ASN A 607 1.93 -9.34 5.70
N ALA A 608 0.58 -9.44 5.78
CA ALA A 608 -0.12 -10.55 6.38
C ALA A 608 -0.50 -11.62 5.34
N VAL A 609 -0.92 -11.20 4.15
CA VAL A 609 -1.55 -12.08 3.15
C VAL A 609 -0.56 -13.08 2.58
N ILE A 610 0.53 -12.59 1.99
CA ILE A 610 1.59 -13.44 1.44
C ILE A 610 2.21 -14.26 2.56
N SER A 611 2.54 -13.62 3.68
CA SER A 611 3.19 -14.27 4.82
C SER A 611 2.37 -15.42 5.41
N THR A 612 1.03 -15.32 5.44
CA THR A 612 0.16 -16.40 5.97
C THR A 612 0.26 -17.69 5.15
N LEU A 613 0.43 -17.59 3.84
CA LEU A 613 0.42 -18.75 2.93
C LEU A 613 1.80 -19.33 2.65
N ILE A 614 2.88 -18.53 2.77
CA ILE A 614 4.23 -18.99 2.43
C ILE A 614 5.19 -19.12 3.61
N SER A 615 4.83 -18.64 4.81
CA SER A 615 5.66 -18.83 6.01
C SER A 615 5.69 -20.30 6.43
N GLU A 616 6.82 -20.72 6.96
CA GLU A 616 7.05 -22.05 7.52
C GLU A 616 7.29 -21.97 9.04
N ALA A 617 7.42 -23.11 9.69
CA ALA A 617 7.79 -23.17 11.10
C ALA A 617 9.09 -22.39 11.35
N GLY A 618 9.09 -21.50 12.34
CA GLY A 618 10.22 -20.62 12.67
C GLY A 618 10.34 -19.33 11.80
N SER A 619 9.48 -19.13 10.77
CA SER A 619 9.45 -17.90 9.97
C SER A 619 8.16 -17.10 10.11
N THR A 620 7.32 -17.44 11.08
CA THR A 620 6.06 -16.73 11.36
C THR A 620 6.34 -15.26 11.65
N THR A 621 5.68 -14.36 10.92
CA THR A 621 5.76 -12.91 11.14
C THR A 621 4.73 -12.44 12.16
N PHE A 622 4.90 -11.24 12.72
CA PHE A 622 3.97 -10.67 13.69
C PHE A 622 2.53 -10.54 13.14
N PRO A 623 2.30 -10.06 11.90
CA PRO A 623 0.96 -10.06 11.33
C PRO A 623 0.32 -11.46 11.28
N VAL A 624 1.07 -12.48 10.91
CA VAL A 624 0.57 -13.86 10.86
C VAL A 624 0.23 -14.38 12.26
N ALA A 625 1.10 -14.15 13.24
CA ALA A 625 0.88 -14.54 14.63
C ALA A 625 -0.36 -13.83 15.23
N LEU A 626 -0.51 -12.52 14.96
CA LEU A 626 -1.69 -11.75 15.37
C LEU A 626 -2.97 -12.27 14.70
N LEU A 627 -2.93 -12.60 13.40
CA LEU A 627 -4.06 -13.19 12.69
C LEU A 627 -4.47 -14.53 13.30
N GLY A 628 -3.50 -15.36 13.68
CA GLY A 628 -3.74 -16.60 14.42
C GLY A 628 -4.44 -16.34 15.77
N ALA A 629 -3.99 -15.32 16.51
CA ALA A 629 -4.57 -14.94 17.79
C ALA A 629 -6.03 -14.45 17.68
N THR A 630 -6.48 -13.96 16.53
CA THR A 630 -7.88 -13.53 16.35
C THR A 630 -8.89 -14.67 16.45
N ARG A 631 -8.43 -15.91 16.33
CA ARG A 631 -9.26 -17.13 16.49
C ARG A 631 -9.50 -17.51 17.95
N SER A 632 -8.79 -16.87 18.87
CA SER A 632 -8.92 -17.02 20.31
C SER A 632 -9.17 -15.67 20.97
N THR A 633 -9.12 -15.61 22.31
CA THR A 633 -9.22 -14.33 23.03
C THR A 633 -7.94 -13.52 22.83
N ILE A 634 -8.04 -12.39 22.14
CA ILE A 634 -6.92 -11.46 21.96
C ILE A 634 -6.61 -10.81 23.31
N LYS A 635 -5.36 -10.92 23.76
CA LYS A 635 -4.87 -10.28 25.00
C LYS A 635 -4.31 -8.87 24.69
N PRO A 636 -4.27 -7.95 25.68
CA PRO A 636 -3.74 -6.59 25.47
C PRO A 636 -2.27 -6.53 25.05
N PHE A 637 -1.44 -7.52 25.33
CA PHE A 637 -0.04 -7.54 24.91
C PHE A 637 0.14 -7.51 23.37
N TRP A 638 -0.83 -8.02 22.60
CA TRP A 638 -0.83 -7.86 21.14
C TRP A 638 -0.94 -6.39 20.75
N GLY A 639 -1.62 -5.58 21.54
CA GLY A 639 -1.67 -4.12 21.39
C GLY A 639 -0.30 -3.46 21.57
N VAL A 640 0.55 -4.00 22.47
CA VAL A 640 1.93 -3.51 22.66
C VAL A 640 2.78 -3.75 21.41
N GLY A 641 2.79 -4.99 20.88
CA GLY A 641 3.50 -5.31 19.65
C GLY A 641 3.01 -4.47 18.46
N ALA A 642 1.68 -4.30 18.34
CA ALA A 642 1.07 -3.44 17.34
C ALA A 642 1.50 -1.97 17.46
N SER A 643 1.55 -1.43 18.69
CA SER A 643 2.00 -0.07 18.97
C SER A 643 3.47 0.14 18.61
N LEU A 644 4.31 -0.86 18.85
CA LEU A 644 5.73 -0.84 18.49
C LEU A 644 5.92 -0.77 16.97
N LEU A 645 5.26 -1.64 16.21
CA LEU A 645 5.31 -1.61 14.75
C LEU A 645 4.78 -0.28 14.20
N PHE A 646 3.75 0.29 14.82
CA PHE A 646 3.23 1.60 14.48
C PHE A 646 4.28 2.69 14.67
N ILE A 647 4.98 2.74 15.82
CA ILE A 647 6.05 3.70 16.09
C ILE A 647 7.18 3.58 15.07
N VAL A 648 7.58 2.36 14.72
CA VAL A 648 8.62 2.12 13.71
C VAL A 648 8.19 2.62 12.34
N THR A 649 6.98 2.30 11.91
CA THR A 649 6.44 2.77 10.62
C THR A 649 6.34 4.29 10.57
N LEU A 650 5.85 4.92 11.64
CA LEU A 650 5.82 6.39 11.76
C LEU A 650 7.22 7.01 11.67
N SER A 651 8.20 6.41 12.33
CA SER A 651 9.59 6.86 12.28
C SER A 651 10.15 6.78 10.87
N ALA A 652 9.90 5.68 10.15
CA ALA A 652 10.30 5.50 8.75
C ALA A 652 9.65 6.57 7.84
N LEU A 653 8.35 6.82 7.99
CA LEU A 653 7.63 7.85 7.23
C LEU A 653 8.11 9.27 7.57
N TRP A 654 8.41 9.53 8.83
CA TRP A 654 8.99 10.81 9.25
C TRP A 654 10.37 11.05 8.62
N PHE A 655 11.25 10.03 8.65
CA PHE A 655 12.55 10.08 7.97
C PHE A 655 12.38 10.31 6.46
N LEU A 656 11.44 9.62 5.84
CA LEU A 656 11.08 9.82 4.43
C LEU A 656 10.68 11.28 4.16
N ALA A 657 9.78 11.83 4.95
CA ALA A 657 9.33 13.21 4.80
C ALA A 657 10.49 14.22 4.96
N VAL A 658 11.41 13.98 5.89
CA VAL A 658 12.60 14.82 6.08
C VAL A 658 13.53 14.75 4.88
N ILE A 659 13.77 13.54 4.33
CA ILE A 659 14.63 13.34 3.15
C ILE A 659 14.05 14.08 1.93
N LEU A 660 12.75 13.89 1.65
CA LEU A 660 12.07 14.53 0.52
C LEU A 660 12.05 16.05 0.64
N ARG A 661 11.76 16.60 1.83
CA ARG A 661 11.83 18.05 2.08
C ARG A 661 13.23 18.62 1.85
N ARG A 662 14.28 17.91 2.26
CA ARG A 662 15.67 18.34 2.01
C ARG A 662 16.04 18.27 0.53
N GLY A 663 15.36 17.46 -0.27
CA GLY A 663 15.46 17.40 -1.71
C GLY A 663 14.76 18.54 -2.47
N GLY A 664 14.07 19.44 -1.77
CA GLY A 664 13.34 20.58 -2.36
C GLY A 664 11.99 20.22 -2.96
N ASP A 665 11.44 19.06 -2.63
CA ASP A 665 10.15 18.62 -3.18
C ASP A 665 8.98 19.31 -2.45
N SER A 666 7.99 19.77 -3.24
CA SER A 666 6.74 20.35 -2.72
C SER A 666 5.81 19.26 -2.14
N ALA A 667 4.83 19.66 -1.34
CA ALA A 667 3.85 18.74 -0.74
C ALA A 667 3.09 17.90 -1.80
N SER A 668 2.79 18.50 -2.95
CA SER A 668 2.13 17.81 -4.07
C SER A 668 3.04 16.76 -4.73
N LYS A 669 4.34 17.04 -4.86
CA LYS A 669 5.33 16.06 -5.36
C LYS A 669 5.52 14.91 -4.40
N ILE A 670 5.55 15.18 -3.10
CA ILE A 670 5.60 14.14 -2.05
C ILE A 670 4.36 13.24 -2.15
N ALA A 671 3.17 13.83 -2.23
CA ALA A 671 1.93 13.07 -2.39
C ALA A 671 1.91 12.25 -3.70
N ALA A 672 2.38 12.82 -4.81
CA ALA A 672 2.49 12.13 -6.10
C ALA A 672 3.45 10.92 -6.03
N THR A 673 4.53 11.01 -5.24
CA THR A 673 5.45 9.88 -5.01
C THR A 673 4.73 8.69 -4.38
N PHE A 674 3.82 8.91 -3.44
CA PHE A 674 3.03 7.85 -2.79
C PHE A 674 1.95 7.24 -3.69
N THR A 675 1.50 7.96 -4.72
CA THR A 675 0.45 7.49 -5.64
C THR A 675 0.99 6.94 -6.95
N GLY A 676 2.32 6.93 -7.16
CA GLY A 676 2.92 6.55 -8.44
C GLY A 676 2.58 7.50 -9.60
N GLY A 677 1.99 8.66 -9.30
CA GLY A 677 1.62 9.68 -10.28
C GLY A 677 2.81 10.58 -10.63
N SER A 678 3.25 10.57 -11.88
CA SER A 678 4.22 11.51 -12.47
C SER A 678 3.54 12.81 -12.87
#